data_24d10d68e4aa30a2f2d8f84214b4ecbd
#
_entry.id   24d10d68e4aa30a2f2d8f84214b4ecbd
#
_cell.length_a   1.000
_cell.length_b   1.000
_cell.length_c   1.000
_cell.angle_alpha   90.00
_cell.angle_beta   90.00
_cell.angle_gamma   90.00
#
_symmetry.space_group_name_H-M   'P 1'
#
loop_
_entity.id
_entity.type
_entity.pdbx_description
1 polymer ?
#
loop_
_entity_poly.entity_id
_entity_poly.type
_entity_poly.pdbx_seq_one_letter_code
_entity_poly.pdbx_strand_id
1 'polypeptide(L)'
;MGVVVATAYMDEAQRFDWLIAMDEGKILDTGSPAELLAKTGCSTLDSAFIRLLPEEKRADHKDLVVPPLPEDGKNDIAIEADGLTKKFGSFTAVDHVSFRIRRGEIFGFLGSNGCGKTTTMRMLTGLLPATEGKALLFGKPIGDDDMAIRLQLGYMTQAFSLYSELSVRQNLLLFARLYCIPEGEVGPRVEEMLKRFHLEEVADEFPDSLPLGIRQRLSLAAAVVHRPQLLILDEPTSGVDPVARDEFWELIIELSRRDRVTIFITTHFMNEAERCDRISLMHAGRSLACDTPAELVRERHAATLEEAFIGYLTDAAPETPQSKETESALISHETKKVSAFSRFFNSVFSIRRWYSCCWREQLELMRDPIRLTLALFGAILLMLVMGYGISMDVENLTFAVLDRDQTELSRNYTLNISGSRYFKEEPPVRDYKDMDYRMRSGKLSLVVEIPPQFGRDVEQGRSPEVAFWVDGAMPMRAETINGYITAMHGEWVSNYISGRLGRDTSSVAALETRYRYNPDVKSLPAMVPAVIPLLLMMIPAILAALSVVREKEMGSIINLYVTPLTRAEFLLGKQLPYILLSMFSAVLLLILAVTLFDVPVKGSLWVLLLALFLYCSISTAMGLLASSVTRSQIAVIFLTMVGTLIPAVQFCGLLNPVLTLNGVGRFIGTIYPTTYMLLVSRGIFNKALHFSDLLMPLAIMALMVPVFTGLGIAVLRKQEKN
;
A
#
# COMPACT_ATOMS: atom_id res chain seq x y z
N MET A 1 -27.95 -37.59 -1.93
CA MET A 1 -27.43 -36.23 -1.83
C MET A 1 -27.35 -35.69 -3.26
N GLY A 2 -28.05 -34.59 -3.61
CA GLY A 2 -27.96 -33.96 -4.92
C GLY A 2 -26.82 -32.95 -4.91
N VAL A 3 -25.98 -32.95 -5.95
CA VAL A 3 -24.88 -32.00 -6.12
C VAL A 3 -25.18 -31.17 -7.37
N VAL A 4 -25.13 -29.85 -7.25
CA VAL A 4 -25.26 -28.92 -8.37
C VAL A 4 -23.89 -28.25 -8.57
N VAL A 5 -23.36 -28.35 -9.79
CA VAL A 5 -22.08 -27.77 -10.18
C VAL A 5 -22.30 -26.81 -11.35
N ALA A 6 -21.77 -25.60 -11.27
CA ALA A 6 -21.72 -24.68 -12.39
C ALA A 6 -20.30 -24.74 -13.01
N THR A 7 -20.23 -24.99 -14.31
CA THR A 7 -18.97 -25.05 -15.06
C THR A 7 -19.12 -24.42 -16.44
N ALA A 8 -18.04 -23.84 -16.94
CA ALA A 8 -17.90 -23.42 -18.34
C ALA A 8 -17.11 -24.48 -19.16
N TYR A 9 -16.68 -25.57 -18.51
CA TYR A 9 -15.85 -26.60 -19.13
C TYR A 9 -16.69 -27.75 -19.61
N MET A 10 -16.76 -27.96 -20.93
CA MET A 10 -17.60 -28.98 -21.55
C MET A 10 -17.07 -30.39 -21.29
N ASP A 11 -15.75 -30.56 -21.11
CA ASP A 11 -15.12 -31.84 -20.74
C ASP A 11 -15.55 -32.33 -19.34
N GLU A 12 -15.72 -31.38 -18.38
CA GLU A 12 -16.29 -31.69 -17.07
C GLU A 12 -17.79 -32.03 -17.19
N ALA A 13 -18.50 -31.23 -17.99
CA ALA A 13 -19.94 -31.40 -18.19
C ALA A 13 -20.28 -32.79 -18.79
N GLN A 14 -19.42 -33.40 -19.59
CA GLN A 14 -19.60 -34.75 -20.09
C GLN A 14 -19.71 -35.82 -19.02
N ARG A 15 -19.18 -35.55 -17.80
CA ARG A 15 -19.16 -36.49 -16.66
C ARG A 15 -20.36 -36.35 -15.74
N PHE A 16 -21.28 -35.40 -16.01
CA PHE A 16 -22.45 -35.17 -15.16
C PHE A 16 -23.64 -36.02 -15.64
N ASP A 17 -24.50 -36.36 -14.68
CA ASP A 17 -25.71 -37.13 -14.97
C ASP A 17 -26.73 -36.31 -15.79
N TRP A 18 -26.82 -35.00 -15.48
CA TRP A 18 -27.78 -34.10 -16.09
C TRP A 18 -27.20 -32.71 -16.28
N LEU A 19 -27.46 -32.08 -17.41
CA LEU A 19 -27.00 -30.76 -17.79
C LEU A 19 -28.14 -29.78 -17.94
N ILE A 20 -27.90 -28.54 -17.57
CA ILE A 20 -28.74 -27.39 -17.88
C ILE A 20 -27.87 -26.40 -18.65
N ALA A 21 -28.07 -26.28 -19.95
CA ALA A 21 -27.38 -25.28 -20.77
C ALA A 21 -28.05 -23.92 -20.56
N MET A 22 -27.26 -22.91 -20.21
CA MET A 22 -27.76 -21.56 -19.93
C MET A 22 -26.94 -20.49 -20.67
N ASP A 23 -27.61 -19.43 -21.12
CA ASP A 23 -27.02 -18.22 -21.65
C ASP A 23 -27.83 -17.00 -21.21
N GLU A 24 -27.17 -15.92 -20.82
CA GLU A 24 -27.76 -14.65 -20.32
C GLU A 24 -28.92 -14.84 -19.31
N GLY A 25 -28.78 -15.80 -18.40
CA GLY A 25 -29.78 -16.07 -17.37
C GLY A 25 -30.99 -16.87 -17.88
N LYS A 26 -31.01 -17.32 -19.13
CA LYS A 26 -32.07 -18.15 -19.73
C LYS A 26 -31.59 -19.58 -19.90
N ILE A 27 -32.49 -20.53 -19.69
CA ILE A 27 -32.24 -21.94 -19.97
C ILE A 27 -32.44 -22.15 -21.48
N LEU A 28 -31.39 -22.65 -22.15
CA LEU A 28 -31.43 -22.98 -23.58
C LEU A 28 -32.02 -24.37 -23.81
N ASP A 29 -31.49 -25.40 -23.12
CA ASP A 29 -32.00 -26.76 -23.12
C ASP A 29 -31.56 -27.53 -21.88
N THR A 30 -32.15 -28.67 -21.62
CA THR A 30 -31.81 -29.55 -20.49
C THR A 30 -31.83 -31.02 -20.97
N GLY A 31 -30.93 -31.82 -20.40
CA GLY A 31 -30.86 -33.26 -20.72
C GLY A 31 -29.56 -33.90 -20.24
N SER A 32 -29.43 -35.19 -20.40
CA SER A 32 -28.15 -35.86 -20.23
C SER A 32 -27.18 -35.43 -21.36
N PRO A 33 -25.85 -35.54 -21.17
CA PRO A 33 -24.88 -35.25 -22.22
C PRO A 33 -25.19 -35.94 -23.53
N ALA A 34 -25.54 -37.22 -23.50
CA ALA A 34 -25.88 -38.00 -24.68
C ALA A 34 -27.15 -37.51 -25.40
N GLU A 35 -28.18 -37.10 -24.63
CA GLU A 35 -29.41 -36.53 -25.17
C GLU A 35 -29.18 -35.19 -25.88
N LEU A 36 -28.36 -34.31 -25.29
CA LEU A 36 -28.03 -33.00 -25.85
C LEU A 36 -27.21 -33.17 -27.14
N LEU A 37 -26.25 -34.08 -27.18
CA LEU A 37 -25.50 -34.42 -28.41
C LEU A 37 -26.43 -34.99 -29.51
N ALA A 38 -27.35 -35.91 -29.15
CA ALA A 38 -28.30 -36.48 -30.09
C ALA A 38 -29.28 -35.43 -30.64
N LYS A 39 -29.81 -34.52 -29.79
CA LYS A 39 -30.70 -33.43 -30.20
C LYS A 39 -30.03 -32.45 -31.18
N THR A 40 -28.77 -32.12 -30.91
CA THR A 40 -28.02 -31.15 -31.72
C THR A 40 -27.35 -31.77 -32.93
N GLY A 41 -27.18 -33.10 -32.95
CA GLY A 41 -26.44 -33.81 -34.02
C GLY A 41 -24.96 -33.49 -34.05
N CYS A 42 -24.37 -33.09 -32.93
CA CYS A 42 -22.96 -32.72 -32.77
C CYS A 42 -22.15 -33.86 -32.15
N SER A 43 -20.84 -33.87 -32.40
CA SER A 43 -19.91 -34.86 -31.84
C SER A 43 -19.35 -34.46 -30.49
N THR A 44 -19.35 -33.17 -30.16
CA THR A 44 -18.81 -32.60 -28.91
C THR A 44 -19.82 -31.71 -28.22
N LEU A 45 -19.74 -31.60 -26.88
CA LEU A 45 -20.61 -30.71 -26.10
C LEU A 45 -20.33 -29.22 -26.39
N ASP A 46 -19.09 -28.84 -26.74
CA ASP A 46 -18.78 -27.49 -27.21
C ASP A 46 -19.60 -27.11 -28.44
N SER A 47 -19.57 -27.95 -29.47
CA SER A 47 -20.36 -27.75 -30.69
C SER A 47 -21.87 -27.81 -30.42
N ALA A 48 -22.31 -28.68 -29.50
CA ALA A 48 -23.71 -28.80 -29.12
C ALA A 48 -24.18 -27.51 -28.40
N PHE A 49 -23.38 -26.96 -27.49
CA PHE A 49 -23.68 -25.71 -26.80
C PHE A 49 -23.81 -24.53 -27.77
N ILE A 50 -22.83 -24.39 -28.70
CA ILE A 50 -22.87 -23.33 -29.71
C ILE A 50 -24.14 -23.47 -30.59
N ARG A 51 -24.56 -24.69 -30.91
CA ARG A 51 -25.76 -24.91 -31.69
C ARG A 51 -27.07 -24.63 -30.96
N LEU A 52 -27.07 -24.65 -29.62
CA LEU A 52 -28.21 -24.31 -28.79
C LEU A 52 -28.35 -22.77 -28.59
N LEU A 53 -27.32 -21.98 -28.88
CA LEU A 53 -27.36 -20.53 -28.78
C LEU A 53 -28.35 -19.91 -29.80
N PRO A 54 -28.89 -18.70 -29.50
CA PRO A 54 -29.72 -17.93 -30.41
C PRO A 54 -29.03 -17.71 -31.77
N GLU A 55 -29.83 -17.61 -32.86
CA GLU A 55 -29.30 -17.44 -34.22
C GLU A 55 -28.38 -16.21 -34.35
N GLU A 56 -28.66 -15.14 -33.64
CA GLU A 56 -27.86 -13.91 -33.63
C GLU A 56 -26.41 -14.15 -33.18
N LYS A 57 -26.22 -14.98 -32.17
CA LYS A 57 -24.89 -15.34 -31.64
C LYS A 57 -24.22 -16.46 -32.43
N ARG A 58 -25.01 -17.26 -33.14
CA ARG A 58 -24.54 -18.40 -33.93
C ARG A 58 -24.12 -18.03 -35.36
N ALA A 59 -24.73 -16.98 -35.94
CA ALA A 59 -24.50 -16.59 -37.33
C ALA A 59 -23.04 -16.13 -37.60
N ASP A 60 -22.35 -15.62 -36.59
CA ASP A 60 -20.96 -15.17 -36.68
C ASP A 60 -19.93 -16.25 -36.36
N HIS A 61 -20.36 -17.42 -35.86
CA HIS A 61 -19.43 -18.51 -35.50
C HIS A 61 -19.04 -19.34 -36.72
N LYS A 62 -17.74 -19.35 -37.04
CA LYS A 62 -17.12 -20.18 -38.07
C LYS A 62 -16.20 -21.20 -37.40
N ASP A 63 -16.15 -22.42 -37.98
CA ASP A 63 -15.16 -23.41 -37.56
C ASP A 63 -13.74 -22.81 -37.67
N LEU A 64 -13.03 -22.75 -36.56
CA LEU A 64 -11.71 -22.15 -36.49
C LEU A 64 -10.69 -23.01 -37.21
N VAL A 65 -10.15 -22.53 -38.32
CA VAL A 65 -9.08 -23.20 -39.07
C VAL A 65 -7.77 -22.45 -38.84
N VAL A 66 -6.77 -23.12 -38.28
CA VAL A 66 -5.42 -22.53 -38.06
C VAL A 66 -4.63 -22.70 -39.38
N PRO A 67 -4.34 -21.59 -40.11
CA PRO A 67 -3.51 -21.68 -41.31
C PRO A 67 -2.09 -22.10 -40.96
N PRO A 68 -1.39 -22.89 -41.79
CA PRO A 68 0.00 -23.28 -41.54
C PRO A 68 0.90 -22.05 -41.47
N LEU A 69 1.98 -22.15 -40.67
CA LEU A 69 2.99 -21.08 -40.56
C LEU A 69 3.66 -20.88 -41.95
N PRO A 70 3.71 -19.65 -42.50
CA PRO A 70 4.37 -19.39 -43.77
C PRO A 70 5.88 -19.72 -43.70
N GLU A 71 6.37 -20.56 -44.60
CA GLU A 71 7.80 -20.91 -44.69
C GLU A 71 8.56 -19.82 -45.46
N ASP A 72 9.16 -18.88 -44.76
CA ASP A 72 9.97 -17.78 -45.36
C ASP A 72 11.46 -18.15 -45.58
N GLY A 73 11.83 -19.41 -45.52
CA GLY A 73 13.21 -19.87 -45.77
C GLY A 73 14.28 -19.37 -44.79
N LYS A 74 13.95 -18.49 -43.85
CA LYS A 74 14.80 -18.05 -42.77
C LYS A 74 14.38 -18.73 -41.47
N ASN A 75 15.21 -19.63 -40.98
CA ASN A 75 15.06 -20.23 -39.63
C ASN A 75 15.36 -19.21 -38.55
N ASP A 76 14.57 -18.14 -38.46
CA ASP A 76 14.78 -17.06 -37.52
C ASP A 76 14.19 -17.45 -36.14
N ILE A 77 15.05 -17.70 -35.17
CA ILE A 77 14.66 -18.14 -33.82
C ILE A 77 14.31 -16.92 -33.00
N ALA A 78 13.10 -16.91 -32.42
CA ALA A 78 12.65 -15.86 -31.50
C ALA A 78 13.08 -16.12 -30.06
N ILE A 79 12.91 -17.36 -29.58
CA ILE A 79 13.30 -17.78 -28.23
C ILE A 79 14.17 -19.04 -28.35
N GLU A 80 15.29 -19.03 -27.64
CA GLU A 80 16.13 -20.19 -27.40
C GLU A 80 16.36 -20.36 -25.90
N ALA A 81 15.92 -21.47 -25.36
CA ALA A 81 16.12 -21.89 -23.99
C ALA A 81 17.00 -23.13 -23.95
N ASP A 82 18.08 -23.10 -23.18
CA ASP A 82 19.03 -24.20 -23.04
C ASP A 82 19.26 -24.52 -21.57
N GLY A 83 18.82 -25.69 -21.12
CA GLY A 83 18.96 -26.19 -19.76
C GLY A 83 18.38 -25.32 -18.67
N LEU A 84 17.29 -24.60 -18.94
CA LEU A 84 16.68 -23.70 -17.95
C LEU A 84 16.30 -24.45 -16.68
N THR A 85 16.85 -24.02 -15.56
CA THR A 85 16.58 -24.60 -14.24
C THR A 85 16.25 -23.52 -13.24
N LYS A 86 15.22 -23.77 -12.41
CA LYS A 86 14.86 -22.93 -11.28
C LYS A 86 14.67 -23.73 -10.02
N LYS A 87 15.47 -23.38 -9.01
CA LYS A 87 15.43 -23.95 -7.67
C LYS A 87 14.97 -22.90 -6.65
N PHE A 88 14.06 -23.30 -5.76
CA PHE A 88 13.61 -22.53 -4.61
C PHE A 88 13.98 -23.30 -3.35
N GLY A 89 15.13 -22.99 -2.77
CA GLY A 89 15.70 -23.79 -1.69
C GLY A 89 15.95 -25.22 -2.15
N SER A 90 15.34 -26.22 -1.51
CA SER A 90 15.41 -27.63 -1.89
C SER A 90 14.45 -28.04 -3.01
N PHE A 91 13.47 -27.20 -3.33
CA PHE A 91 12.46 -27.50 -4.37
C PHE A 91 12.91 -27.05 -5.74
N THR A 92 12.92 -27.95 -6.72
CA THR A 92 13.21 -27.64 -8.13
C THR A 92 11.88 -27.47 -8.87
N ALA A 93 11.55 -26.24 -9.23
CA ALA A 93 10.31 -25.91 -9.93
C ALA A 93 10.42 -26.11 -11.46
N VAL A 94 11.62 -25.93 -12.02
CA VAL A 94 11.94 -26.18 -13.43
C VAL A 94 13.29 -26.84 -13.49
N ASP A 95 13.42 -27.93 -14.22
CA ASP A 95 14.60 -28.81 -14.25
C ASP A 95 15.06 -29.06 -15.72
N HIS A 96 16.13 -28.38 -16.12
CA HIS A 96 16.81 -28.53 -17.42
C HIS A 96 15.90 -28.45 -18.66
N VAL A 97 14.96 -27.50 -18.67
CA VAL A 97 14.03 -27.32 -19.80
C VAL A 97 14.73 -26.61 -20.95
N SER A 98 14.70 -27.27 -22.15
CA SER A 98 15.29 -26.74 -23.39
C SER A 98 14.27 -26.75 -24.52
N PHE A 99 14.16 -25.65 -25.27
CA PHE A 99 13.30 -25.51 -26.43
C PHE A 99 13.70 -24.34 -27.32
N ARG A 100 13.23 -24.35 -28.57
CA ARG A 100 13.44 -23.26 -29.54
C ARG A 100 12.09 -22.92 -30.19
N ILE A 101 11.80 -21.62 -30.29
CA ILE A 101 10.58 -21.11 -30.91
C ILE A 101 10.94 -20.23 -32.09
N ARG A 102 10.28 -20.46 -33.26
CA ARG A 102 10.49 -19.68 -34.48
C ARG A 102 9.69 -18.38 -34.43
N ARG A 103 10.10 -17.40 -35.22
CA ARG A 103 9.32 -16.15 -35.34
C ARG A 103 7.96 -16.40 -35.99
N GLY A 104 6.92 -15.79 -35.36
CA GLY A 104 5.54 -15.95 -35.82
C GLY A 104 4.88 -17.30 -35.45
N GLU A 105 5.60 -18.19 -34.74
CA GLU A 105 5.09 -19.48 -34.29
C GLU A 105 4.17 -19.29 -33.06
N ILE A 106 3.07 -20.04 -33.02
CA ILE A 106 2.24 -20.21 -31.83
C ILE A 106 2.74 -21.47 -31.12
N PHE A 107 3.45 -21.25 -29.99
CA PHE A 107 4.07 -22.34 -29.24
C PHE A 107 3.36 -22.51 -27.89
N GLY A 108 2.88 -23.73 -27.62
CA GLY A 108 2.11 -24.07 -26.42
C GLY A 108 2.92 -24.82 -25.37
N PHE A 109 2.76 -24.44 -24.11
CA PHE A 109 3.17 -25.27 -22.96
C PHE A 109 1.92 -25.94 -22.38
N LEU A 110 1.81 -27.25 -22.57
CA LEU A 110 0.73 -28.07 -22.04
C LEU A 110 1.22 -28.81 -20.78
N GLY A 111 0.43 -28.81 -19.74
CA GLY A 111 0.75 -29.55 -18.50
C GLY A 111 -0.17 -29.22 -17.35
N SER A 112 -0.17 -30.09 -16.33
CA SER A 112 -0.98 -29.91 -15.12
C SER A 112 -0.57 -28.67 -14.30
N ASN A 113 -1.45 -28.23 -13.41
CA ASN A 113 -1.14 -27.13 -12.51
C ASN A 113 0.05 -27.50 -11.59
N GLY A 114 0.97 -26.53 -11.40
CA GLY A 114 2.18 -26.74 -10.60
C GLY A 114 3.34 -27.42 -11.33
N CYS A 115 3.23 -27.81 -12.62
CA CYS A 115 4.32 -28.45 -13.36
C CYS A 115 5.45 -27.51 -13.82
N GLY A 116 5.43 -26.20 -13.45
CA GLY A 116 6.51 -25.26 -13.77
C GLY A 116 6.24 -24.30 -14.95
N LYS A 117 5.07 -24.32 -15.61
CA LYS A 117 4.72 -23.45 -16.77
C LYS A 117 4.93 -21.95 -16.47
N THR A 118 4.23 -21.42 -15.46
CA THR A 118 4.32 -20.01 -15.07
C THR A 118 5.74 -19.62 -14.60
N THR A 119 6.47 -20.54 -13.94
CA THR A 119 7.87 -20.31 -13.54
C THR A 119 8.77 -20.16 -14.76
N THR A 120 8.61 -21.02 -15.78
CA THR A 120 9.34 -20.91 -17.04
C THR A 120 9.04 -19.62 -17.76
N MET A 121 7.77 -19.23 -17.85
CA MET A 121 7.38 -17.94 -18.45
C MET A 121 8.01 -16.74 -17.74
N ARG A 122 8.01 -16.74 -16.40
CA ARG A 122 8.66 -15.67 -15.59
C ARG A 122 10.17 -15.61 -15.81
N MET A 123 10.82 -16.72 -16.11
CA MET A 123 12.23 -16.73 -16.52
C MET A 123 12.43 -16.12 -17.90
N LEU A 124 11.57 -16.44 -18.88
CA LEU A 124 11.61 -15.90 -20.23
C LEU A 124 11.28 -14.40 -20.31
N THR A 125 10.49 -13.89 -19.38
CA THR A 125 10.18 -12.45 -19.28
C THR A 125 11.24 -11.65 -18.53
N GLY A 126 12.26 -12.32 -17.97
CA GLY A 126 13.24 -11.69 -17.08
C GLY A 126 12.69 -11.27 -15.72
N LEU A 127 11.44 -11.68 -15.38
CA LEU A 127 10.83 -11.43 -14.06
C LEU A 127 11.46 -12.28 -12.96
N LEU A 128 11.97 -13.46 -13.32
CA LEU A 128 12.59 -14.41 -12.43
C LEU A 128 13.93 -14.87 -13.01
N PRO A 129 15.05 -14.69 -12.32
CA PRO A 129 16.33 -15.18 -12.83
C PRO A 129 16.38 -16.70 -12.77
N ALA A 130 16.91 -17.33 -13.84
CA ALA A 130 17.20 -18.76 -13.83
C ALA A 130 18.31 -19.06 -12.79
N THR A 131 18.26 -20.23 -12.17
CA THR A 131 19.34 -20.71 -11.29
C THR A 131 20.49 -21.27 -12.11
N GLU A 132 20.17 -22.03 -13.17
CA GLU A 132 21.11 -22.63 -14.13
C GLU A 132 20.53 -22.53 -15.55
N GLY A 133 21.36 -22.67 -16.56
CA GLY A 133 20.94 -22.57 -17.96
C GLY A 133 20.93 -21.15 -18.51
N LYS A 134 20.55 -21.01 -19.78
CA LYS A 134 20.50 -19.73 -20.51
C LYS A 134 19.23 -19.61 -21.33
N ALA A 135 18.71 -18.40 -21.44
CA ALA A 135 17.64 -18.06 -22.38
C ALA A 135 18.07 -16.87 -23.24
N LEU A 136 17.85 -16.96 -24.53
CA LEU A 136 18.07 -15.90 -25.50
C LEU A 136 16.71 -15.48 -26.09
N LEU A 137 16.51 -14.18 -26.20
CA LEU A 137 15.37 -13.58 -26.89
C LEU A 137 15.90 -12.78 -28.09
N PHE A 138 15.51 -13.19 -29.30
CA PHE A 138 16.02 -12.61 -30.56
C PHE A 138 17.57 -12.55 -30.60
N GLY A 139 18.22 -13.63 -30.11
CA GLY A 139 19.69 -13.76 -30.07
C GLY A 139 20.37 -12.97 -28.93
N LYS A 140 19.63 -12.26 -28.10
CA LYS A 140 20.17 -11.54 -26.93
C LYS A 140 19.88 -12.28 -25.63
N PRO A 141 20.85 -12.38 -24.70
CA PRO A 141 20.59 -13.02 -23.42
C PRO A 141 19.58 -12.22 -22.60
N ILE A 142 18.65 -12.91 -21.97
CA ILE A 142 17.65 -12.30 -21.10
C ILE A 142 18.34 -11.88 -19.80
N GLY A 143 18.52 -10.57 -19.59
CA GLY A 143 19.12 -9.98 -18.40
C GLY A 143 18.08 -9.29 -17.53
N ASP A 144 18.46 -9.04 -16.27
CA ASP A 144 17.56 -8.54 -15.21
C ASP A 144 16.96 -7.13 -15.45
N ASP A 145 17.47 -6.34 -16.40
CA ASP A 145 17.07 -4.92 -16.55
C ASP A 145 17.16 -4.40 -18.02
N ASP A 146 17.00 -5.26 -19.02
CA ASP A 146 17.03 -4.81 -20.42
C ASP A 146 15.69 -4.21 -20.87
N MET A 147 15.62 -2.87 -20.82
CA MET A 147 14.47 -2.08 -21.26
C MET A 147 14.11 -2.36 -22.74
N ALA A 148 15.10 -2.61 -23.59
CA ALA A 148 14.89 -2.86 -25.01
C ALA A 148 14.17 -4.22 -25.26
N ILE A 149 14.41 -5.21 -24.41
CA ILE A 149 13.71 -6.49 -24.44
C ILE A 149 12.26 -6.29 -24.04
N ARG A 150 11.99 -5.52 -22.98
CA ARG A 150 10.61 -5.27 -22.48
C ARG A 150 9.73 -4.52 -23.49
N LEU A 151 10.31 -3.65 -24.29
CA LEU A 151 9.60 -2.95 -25.38
C LEU A 151 9.20 -3.89 -26.53
N GLN A 152 9.79 -5.07 -26.63
CA GLN A 152 9.49 -6.05 -27.66
C GLN A 152 8.56 -7.17 -27.18
N LEU A 153 8.16 -7.13 -25.89
CA LEU A 153 7.43 -8.18 -25.21
C LEU A 153 6.05 -7.71 -24.77
N GLY A 154 5.00 -8.41 -25.17
CA GLY A 154 3.67 -8.32 -24.61
C GLY A 154 3.44 -9.46 -23.61
N TYR A 155 2.77 -9.18 -22.51
CA TYR A 155 2.50 -10.17 -21.47
C TYR A 155 1.07 -10.07 -20.96
N MET A 156 0.39 -11.21 -20.88
CA MET A 156 -0.94 -11.36 -20.34
C MET A 156 -0.93 -12.41 -19.22
N THR A 157 -1.37 -12.01 -18.04
CA THR A 157 -1.47 -12.86 -16.84
C THR A 157 -2.73 -13.71 -16.85
N GLN A 158 -2.71 -14.85 -16.15
CA GLN A 158 -3.87 -15.72 -15.97
C GLN A 158 -5.06 -14.98 -15.33
N ALA A 159 -4.84 -14.26 -14.25
CA ALA A 159 -5.86 -13.43 -13.64
C ALA A 159 -5.95 -12.08 -14.36
N PHE A 160 -7.17 -11.54 -14.50
CA PHE A 160 -7.35 -10.18 -15.00
C PHE A 160 -6.60 -9.18 -14.11
N SER A 161 -5.64 -8.48 -14.68
CA SER A 161 -4.70 -7.62 -13.92
C SER A 161 -4.69 -6.17 -14.39
N LEU A 162 -5.57 -5.80 -15.32
CA LEU A 162 -5.78 -4.40 -15.71
C LEU A 162 -6.56 -3.66 -14.61
N TYR A 163 -6.61 -2.34 -14.72
CA TYR A 163 -7.18 -1.48 -13.70
C TYR A 163 -8.69 -1.38 -13.84
N SER A 164 -9.44 -1.94 -12.89
CA SER A 164 -10.90 -1.89 -12.85
C SER A 164 -11.46 -0.49 -12.63
N GLU A 165 -10.66 0.38 -12.05
CA GLU A 165 -11.01 1.79 -11.84
C GLU A 165 -10.87 2.66 -13.09
N LEU A 166 -10.29 2.13 -14.17
CA LEU A 166 -10.16 2.79 -15.47
C LEU A 166 -11.14 2.17 -16.47
N SER A 167 -11.74 2.99 -17.36
CA SER A 167 -12.53 2.45 -18.46
C SER A 167 -11.66 1.66 -19.44
N VAL A 168 -12.29 0.89 -20.34
CA VAL A 168 -11.58 0.14 -21.39
C VAL A 168 -10.64 1.07 -22.17
N ARG A 169 -11.13 2.20 -22.65
CA ARG A 169 -10.35 3.24 -23.35
C ARG A 169 -9.20 3.78 -22.49
N GLN A 170 -9.44 4.07 -21.24
CA GLN A 170 -8.44 4.60 -20.33
C GLN A 170 -7.32 3.61 -20.02
N ASN A 171 -7.64 2.33 -19.91
CA ASN A 171 -6.64 1.27 -19.79
C ASN A 171 -5.72 1.23 -21.02
N LEU A 172 -6.27 1.21 -22.24
CA LEU A 172 -5.49 1.21 -23.47
C LEU A 172 -4.62 2.47 -23.61
N LEU A 173 -5.15 3.65 -23.27
CA LEU A 173 -4.39 4.90 -23.24
C LEU A 173 -3.21 4.84 -22.26
N LEU A 174 -3.43 4.29 -21.07
CA LEU A 174 -2.38 4.13 -20.07
C LEU A 174 -1.25 3.25 -20.59
N PHE A 175 -1.58 2.05 -21.11
CA PHE A 175 -0.58 1.12 -21.62
C PHE A 175 0.16 1.68 -22.84
N ALA A 176 -0.52 2.36 -23.77
CA ALA A 176 0.10 3.03 -24.90
C ALA A 176 1.16 4.06 -24.45
N ARG A 177 0.87 4.83 -23.41
CA ARG A 177 1.81 5.80 -22.83
C ARG A 177 2.94 5.12 -22.05
N LEU A 178 2.67 4.06 -21.31
CA LEU A 178 3.71 3.30 -20.60
C LEU A 178 4.73 2.67 -21.54
N TYR A 179 4.27 2.20 -22.70
CA TYR A 179 5.14 1.67 -23.76
C TYR A 179 5.73 2.75 -24.67
N CYS A 180 5.62 4.05 -24.29
CA CYS A 180 6.25 5.18 -24.99
C CYS A 180 5.81 5.38 -26.42
N ILE A 181 4.59 5.03 -26.81
CA ILE A 181 4.03 5.37 -28.13
C ILE A 181 4.00 6.91 -28.27
N PRO A 182 4.44 7.50 -29.42
CA PRO A 182 4.40 8.96 -29.62
C PRO A 182 3.01 9.54 -29.40
N GLU A 183 2.89 10.73 -28.76
CA GLU A 183 1.58 11.28 -28.34
C GLU A 183 0.61 11.47 -29.53
N GLY A 184 1.15 11.85 -30.69
CA GLY A 184 0.33 11.96 -31.91
C GLY A 184 -0.23 10.64 -32.43
N GLU A 185 0.36 9.51 -32.03
CA GLU A 185 -0.06 8.17 -32.45
C GLU A 185 -0.89 7.44 -31.39
N VAL A 186 -0.89 7.91 -30.13
CA VAL A 186 -1.62 7.24 -29.03
C VAL A 186 -3.11 7.16 -29.32
N GLY A 187 -3.76 8.27 -29.70
CA GLY A 187 -5.19 8.28 -30.02
C GLY A 187 -5.54 7.33 -31.14
N PRO A 188 -4.96 7.50 -32.34
CA PRO A 188 -5.20 6.60 -33.48
C PRO A 188 -4.93 5.12 -33.14
N ARG A 189 -3.89 4.83 -32.35
CA ARG A 189 -3.56 3.47 -31.96
C ARG A 189 -4.59 2.86 -31.02
N VAL A 190 -5.10 3.63 -30.07
CA VAL A 190 -6.16 3.18 -29.16
C VAL A 190 -7.46 2.90 -29.94
N GLU A 191 -7.84 3.76 -30.88
CA GLU A 191 -9.03 3.51 -31.73
C GLU A 191 -8.83 2.27 -32.61
N GLU A 192 -7.63 2.05 -33.16
CA GLU A 192 -7.28 0.82 -33.88
C GLU A 192 -7.47 -0.42 -33.00
N MET A 193 -7.03 -0.35 -31.72
CA MET A 193 -7.18 -1.46 -30.79
C MET A 193 -8.64 -1.70 -30.41
N LEU A 194 -9.41 -0.66 -30.13
CA LEU A 194 -10.84 -0.78 -29.82
C LEU A 194 -11.57 -1.48 -30.96
N LYS A 195 -11.32 -1.07 -32.20
CA LYS A 195 -11.95 -1.65 -33.39
C LYS A 195 -11.51 -3.10 -33.63
N ARG A 196 -10.21 -3.37 -33.58
CA ARG A 196 -9.64 -4.68 -33.91
C ARG A 196 -10.05 -5.77 -32.92
N PHE A 197 -10.21 -5.39 -31.64
CA PHE A 197 -10.58 -6.32 -30.55
C PHE A 197 -12.06 -6.27 -30.22
N HIS A 198 -12.90 -5.64 -31.06
CA HIS A 198 -14.35 -5.51 -30.86
C HIS A 198 -14.72 -4.96 -29.48
N LEU A 199 -14.08 -3.85 -29.10
CA LEU A 199 -14.26 -3.18 -27.81
C LEU A 199 -14.90 -1.77 -27.94
N GLU A 200 -15.37 -1.40 -29.16
CA GLU A 200 -15.88 -0.05 -29.44
C GLU A 200 -17.13 0.26 -28.61
N GLU A 201 -18.08 -0.67 -28.51
CA GLU A 201 -19.33 -0.48 -27.79
C GLU A 201 -19.15 -0.34 -26.29
N VAL A 202 -18.09 -0.94 -25.74
CA VAL A 202 -17.78 -0.93 -24.29
C VAL A 202 -16.60 -0.03 -23.93
N ALA A 203 -16.18 0.85 -24.86
CA ALA A 203 -14.97 1.67 -24.71
C ALA A 203 -14.95 2.52 -23.43
N ASP A 204 -16.10 3.02 -23.01
CA ASP A 204 -16.24 3.89 -21.83
C ASP A 204 -16.73 3.14 -20.59
N GLU A 205 -16.99 1.83 -20.69
CA GLU A 205 -17.37 0.99 -19.56
C GLU A 205 -16.16 0.55 -18.72
N PHE A 206 -16.45 0.13 -17.48
CA PHE A 206 -15.43 -0.35 -16.55
C PHE A 206 -15.29 -1.88 -16.66
N PRO A 207 -14.05 -2.41 -16.51
CA PRO A 207 -13.82 -3.86 -16.65
C PRO A 207 -14.68 -4.74 -15.73
N ASP A 208 -15.00 -4.28 -14.51
CA ASP A 208 -15.79 -5.08 -13.56
C ASP A 208 -17.24 -5.32 -14.00
N SER A 209 -17.79 -4.45 -14.85
CA SER A 209 -19.13 -4.61 -15.42
C SER A 209 -19.16 -5.54 -16.65
N LEU A 210 -17.98 -5.92 -17.21
CA LEU A 210 -17.87 -6.64 -18.45
C LEU A 210 -17.79 -8.17 -18.25
N PRO A 211 -18.35 -8.97 -19.15
CA PRO A 211 -18.15 -10.41 -19.22
C PRO A 211 -16.66 -10.78 -19.32
N LEU A 212 -16.31 -11.99 -18.85
CA LEU A 212 -14.92 -12.44 -18.80
C LEU A 212 -14.25 -12.45 -20.17
N GLY A 213 -14.94 -12.90 -21.23
CA GLY A 213 -14.42 -12.91 -22.60
C GLY A 213 -14.01 -11.51 -23.09
N ILE A 214 -14.82 -10.48 -22.80
CA ILE A 214 -14.50 -9.10 -23.16
C ILE A 214 -13.31 -8.59 -22.34
N ARG A 215 -13.22 -8.93 -21.04
CA ARG A 215 -12.05 -8.61 -20.22
C ARG A 215 -10.77 -9.25 -20.76
N GLN A 216 -10.84 -10.48 -21.26
CA GLN A 216 -9.69 -11.16 -21.85
C GLN A 216 -9.26 -10.49 -23.17
N ARG A 217 -10.21 -10.09 -24.03
CA ARG A 217 -9.92 -9.31 -25.24
C ARG A 217 -9.28 -7.96 -24.92
N LEU A 218 -9.73 -7.28 -23.87
CA LEU A 218 -9.10 -6.04 -23.38
C LEU A 218 -7.66 -6.28 -22.89
N SER A 219 -7.43 -7.37 -22.16
CA SER A 219 -6.09 -7.74 -21.67
C SER A 219 -5.14 -8.01 -22.83
N LEU A 220 -5.62 -8.73 -23.86
CA LEU A 220 -4.85 -8.99 -25.06
C LEU A 220 -4.56 -7.70 -25.85
N ALA A 221 -5.56 -6.82 -26.03
CA ALA A 221 -5.39 -5.53 -26.69
C ALA A 221 -4.34 -4.65 -25.99
N ALA A 222 -4.37 -4.60 -24.64
CA ALA A 222 -3.37 -3.88 -23.86
C ALA A 222 -1.96 -4.48 -23.99
N ALA A 223 -1.85 -5.81 -24.06
CA ALA A 223 -0.57 -6.49 -24.24
C ALA A 223 0.06 -6.27 -25.62
N VAL A 224 -0.75 -5.97 -26.66
CA VAL A 224 -0.26 -5.79 -28.05
C VAL A 224 -0.30 -4.33 -28.53
N VAL A 225 -0.73 -3.39 -27.70
CA VAL A 225 -0.89 -1.98 -28.10
C VAL A 225 0.39 -1.37 -28.67
N HIS A 226 1.55 -1.81 -28.23
CA HIS A 226 2.89 -1.33 -28.64
C HIS A 226 3.53 -2.14 -29.78
N ARG A 227 2.78 -3.08 -30.39
CA ARG A 227 3.25 -3.99 -31.46
C ARG A 227 4.45 -4.83 -31.05
N PRO A 228 4.33 -5.68 -30.02
CA PRO A 228 5.42 -6.53 -29.56
C PRO A 228 5.81 -7.55 -30.65
N GLN A 229 7.07 -8.00 -30.61
CA GLN A 229 7.52 -9.10 -31.46
C GLN A 229 7.27 -10.47 -30.81
N LEU A 230 7.14 -10.51 -29.48
CA LEU A 230 6.81 -11.69 -28.69
C LEU A 230 5.62 -11.39 -27.77
N LEU A 231 4.64 -12.25 -27.77
CA LEU A 231 3.48 -12.21 -26.87
C LEU A 231 3.47 -13.46 -26.00
N ILE A 232 3.40 -13.27 -24.71
CA ILE A 232 3.36 -14.34 -23.71
C ILE A 232 1.98 -14.32 -23.04
N LEU A 233 1.27 -15.45 -23.07
CA LEU A 233 -0.09 -15.60 -22.58
C LEU A 233 -0.14 -16.72 -21.53
N ASP A 234 -0.55 -16.40 -20.31
CA ASP A 234 -0.65 -17.37 -19.20
C ASP A 234 -2.12 -17.80 -19.02
N GLU A 235 -2.49 -18.99 -19.52
CA GLU A 235 -3.84 -19.57 -19.47
C GLU A 235 -4.95 -18.56 -19.83
N PRO A 236 -4.89 -17.91 -21.02
CA PRO A 236 -5.64 -16.68 -21.30
C PRO A 236 -7.16 -16.91 -21.43
N THR A 237 -7.61 -18.12 -21.67
CA THR A 237 -9.04 -18.45 -21.89
C THR A 237 -9.64 -19.28 -20.75
N SER A 238 -8.94 -19.36 -19.62
CA SER A 238 -9.44 -20.09 -18.44
C SER A 238 -10.75 -19.48 -17.94
N GLY A 239 -11.82 -20.32 -17.87
CA GLY A 239 -13.15 -19.90 -17.43
C GLY A 239 -13.97 -19.12 -18.48
N VAL A 240 -13.48 -18.99 -19.71
CA VAL A 240 -14.19 -18.34 -20.83
C VAL A 240 -15.10 -19.33 -21.51
N ASP A 241 -16.29 -18.89 -21.91
CA ASP A 241 -17.24 -19.70 -22.67
C ASP A 241 -16.69 -20.07 -24.05
N PRO A 242 -17.21 -21.16 -24.71
CA PRO A 242 -16.67 -21.66 -25.97
C PRO A 242 -16.66 -20.62 -27.11
N VAL A 243 -17.68 -19.76 -27.21
CA VAL A 243 -17.77 -18.76 -28.29
C VAL A 243 -16.71 -17.68 -28.13
N ALA A 244 -16.67 -17.08 -26.96
CA ALA A 244 -15.68 -16.05 -26.67
C ALA A 244 -14.23 -16.58 -26.69
N ARG A 245 -14.04 -17.89 -26.40
CA ARG A 245 -12.75 -18.57 -26.53
C ARG A 245 -12.34 -18.69 -28.01
N ASP A 246 -13.24 -19.06 -28.90
CA ASP A 246 -12.94 -19.16 -30.32
C ASP A 246 -12.66 -17.79 -30.95
N GLU A 247 -13.43 -16.76 -30.61
CA GLU A 247 -13.14 -15.36 -30.99
C GLU A 247 -11.75 -14.91 -30.53
N PHE A 248 -11.37 -15.28 -29.31
CA PHE A 248 -10.04 -14.95 -28.75
C PHE A 248 -8.92 -15.65 -29.53
N TRP A 249 -9.13 -16.91 -29.92
CA TRP A 249 -8.18 -17.66 -30.75
C TRP A 249 -8.08 -17.12 -32.20
N GLU A 250 -9.15 -16.60 -32.79
CA GLU A 250 -9.07 -15.89 -34.07
C GLU A 250 -8.12 -14.72 -34.03
N LEU A 251 -8.21 -13.91 -32.94
CA LEU A 251 -7.29 -12.78 -32.70
C LEU A 251 -5.83 -13.24 -32.55
N ILE A 252 -5.59 -14.34 -31.82
CA ILE A 252 -4.25 -14.92 -31.66
C ILE A 252 -3.69 -15.36 -33.04
N ILE A 253 -4.47 -16.04 -33.82
CA ILE A 253 -4.07 -16.53 -35.17
C ILE A 253 -3.78 -15.31 -36.04
N GLU A 254 -4.63 -14.30 -36.06
CA GLU A 254 -4.39 -13.09 -36.85
C GLU A 254 -3.07 -12.40 -36.46
N LEU A 255 -2.80 -12.23 -35.13
CA LEU A 255 -1.56 -11.65 -34.64
C LEU A 255 -0.33 -12.47 -35.10
N SER A 256 -0.39 -13.78 -35.05
CA SER A 256 0.70 -14.64 -35.47
C SER A 256 0.89 -14.63 -37.02
N ARG A 257 -0.16 -14.76 -37.78
CA ARG A 257 -0.07 -14.99 -39.26
C ARG A 257 0.08 -13.68 -40.04
N ARG A 258 -0.64 -12.63 -39.61
CA ARG A 258 -0.62 -11.33 -40.27
C ARG A 258 0.47 -10.42 -39.78
N ASP A 259 0.58 -10.30 -38.44
CA ASP A 259 1.50 -9.34 -37.81
C ASP A 259 2.86 -9.97 -37.46
N ARG A 260 3.04 -11.29 -37.71
CA ARG A 260 4.28 -12.05 -37.42
C ARG A 260 4.71 -12.00 -35.95
N VAL A 261 3.74 -11.85 -35.04
CA VAL A 261 4.00 -11.89 -33.60
C VAL A 261 4.26 -13.34 -33.18
N THR A 262 5.38 -13.61 -32.55
CA THR A 262 5.64 -14.91 -31.93
C THR A 262 4.81 -15.05 -30.66
N ILE A 263 4.10 -16.17 -30.50
CA ILE A 263 3.17 -16.34 -29.38
C ILE A 263 3.61 -17.55 -28.56
N PHE A 264 3.82 -17.30 -27.27
CA PHE A 264 4.06 -18.33 -26.27
C PHE A 264 2.85 -18.39 -25.35
N ILE A 265 2.14 -19.52 -25.36
CA ILE A 265 0.91 -19.71 -24.60
C ILE A 265 1.04 -20.88 -23.63
N THR A 266 0.60 -20.71 -22.39
CA THR A 266 0.42 -21.83 -21.47
C THR A 266 -1.04 -22.23 -21.42
N THR A 267 -1.31 -23.51 -21.38
CA THR A 267 -2.65 -24.06 -21.23
C THR A 267 -2.61 -25.41 -20.52
N HIS A 268 -3.73 -25.79 -19.94
CA HIS A 268 -3.99 -27.15 -19.47
C HIS A 268 -5.12 -27.81 -20.29
N PHE A 269 -5.64 -27.14 -21.34
CA PHE A 269 -6.70 -27.63 -22.22
C PHE A 269 -6.12 -28.24 -23.48
N MET A 270 -6.54 -29.49 -23.79
CA MET A 270 -6.07 -30.21 -24.95
C MET A 270 -6.53 -29.58 -26.26
N ASN A 271 -7.78 -29.12 -26.33
CA ASN A 271 -8.35 -28.46 -27.50
C ASN A 271 -7.63 -27.15 -27.88
N GLU A 272 -7.03 -26.45 -26.90
CA GLU A 272 -6.20 -25.28 -27.16
C GLU A 272 -4.78 -25.66 -27.62
N ALA A 273 -4.22 -26.72 -27.02
CA ALA A 273 -2.92 -27.23 -27.40
C ALA A 273 -2.91 -27.73 -28.85
N GLU A 274 -4.02 -28.33 -29.33
CA GLU A 274 -4.19 -28.77 -30.72
C GLU A 274 -4.19 -27.60 -31.72
N ARG A 275 -4.49 -26.38 -31.30
CA ARG A 275 -4.44 -25.15 -32.12
C ARG A 275 -3.06 -24.54 -32.24
N CYS A 276 -2.09 -24.98 -31.43
CA CYS A 276 -0.72 -24.49 -31.47
C CYS A 276 0.06 -25.15 -32.64
N ASP A 277 1.03 -24.43 -33.23
CA ASP A 277 1.92 -24.99 -34.24
C ASP A 277 2.80 -26.09 -33.65
N ARG A 278 3.34 -25.87 -32.48
CA ARG A 278 4.10 -26.86 -31.72
C ARG A 278 3.80 -26.71 -30.22
N ILE A 279 3.92 -27.81 -29.50
CA ILE A 279 3.70 -27.86 -28.07
C ILE A 279 4.84 -28.56 -27.33
N SER A 280 5.09 -28.14 -26.10
CA SER A 280 5.93 -28.86 -25.16
C SER A 280 5.08 -29.42 -24.03
N LEU A 281 5.17 -30.72 -23.82
CA LEU A 281 4.47 -31.42 -22.74
C LEU A 281 5.28 -31.31 -21.45
N MET A 282 4.70 -30.67 -20.44
CA MET A 282 5.37 -30.36 -19.18
C MET A 282 4.85 -31.22 -18.03
N HIS A 283 5.79 -31.83 -17.27
CA HIS A 283 5.47 -32.56 -16.06
C HIS A 283 6.60 -32.43 -15.04
N ALA A 284 6.25 -32.20 -13.77
CA ALA A 284 7.19 -32.13 -12.63
C ALA A 284 8.45 -31.29 -12.91
N GLY A 285 8.28 -30.14 -13.57
CA GLY A 285 9.38 -29.22 -13.90
C GLY A 285 10.19 -29.58 -15.16
N ARG A 286 9.87 -30.66 -15.85
CA ARG A 286 10.60 -31.15 -17.06
C ARG A 286 9.72 -31.09 -18.30
N SER A 287 10.35 -30.91 -19.47
CA SER A 287 9.72 -31.12 -20.77
C SER A 287 9.84 -32.59 -21.13
N LEU A 288 8.71 -33.28 -21.30
CA LEU A 288 8.66 -34.69 -21.64
C LEU A 288 8.85 -34.90 -23.15
N ALA A 289 8.18 -34.09 -23.99
CA ALA A 289 8.25 -34.11 -25.43
C ALA A 289 7.96 -32.70 -25.99
N CYS A 290 8.44 -32.41 -27.19
CA CYS A 290 8.24 -31.13 -27.86
C CYS A 290 8.19 -31.30 -29.36
N ASP A 291 6.98 -31.26 -29.93
CA ASP A 291 6.75 -31.35 -31.40
C ASP A 291 5.36 -30.79 -31.77
N THR A 292 4.95 -30.95 -33.02
CA THR A 292 3.58 -30.65 -33.45
C THR A 292 2.57 -31.58 -32.76
N PRO A 293 1.35 -31.11 -32.45
CA PRO A 293 0.33 -31.97 -31.84
C PRO A 293 0.08 -33.30 -32.61
N ALA A 294 0.04 -33.22 -33.93
CA ALA A 294 -0.17 -34.40 -34.78
C ALA A 294 0.98 -35.41 -34.70
N GLU A 295 2.25 -34.93 -34.61
CA GLU A 295 3.42 -35.81 -34.51
C GLU A 295 3.47 -36.52 -33.14
N LEU A 296 3.15 -35.81 -32.05
CA LEU A 296 3.08 -36.39 -30.70
C LEU A 296 2.02 -37.49 -30.58
N VAL A 297 0.85 -37.30 -31.22
CA VAL A 297 -0.19 -38.29 -31.28
C VAL A 297 0.27 -39.52 -32.10
N ARG A 298 0.95 -39.29 -33.24
CA ARG A 298 1.49 -40.34 -34.11
C ARG A 298 2.59 -41.16 -33.44
N GLU A 299 3.51 -40.49 -32.73
CA GLU A 299 4.62 -41.13 -32.03
C GLU A 299 4.13 -42.13 -30.98
N ARG A 300 3.02 -41.79 -30.30
CA ARG A 300 2.41 -42.66 -29.29
C ARG A 300 1.33 -43.61 -29.81
N HIS A 301 1.05 -43.59 -31.10
CA HIS A 301 -0.05 -44.36 -31.70
C HIS A 301 -1.39 -44.16 -30.97
N ALA A 302 -1.62 -42.97 -30.44
CA ALA A 302 -2.81 -42.59 -29.69
C ALA A 302 -3.91 -42.11 -30.64
N ALA A 303 -5.17 -42.14 -30.17
CA ALA A 303 -6.29 -41.61 -30.95
C ALA A 303 -6.46 -40.09 -30.77
N THR A 304 -6.05 -39.55 -29.58
CA THR A 304 -6.19 -38.15 -29.22
C THR A 304 -4.91 -37.62 -28.55
N LEU A 305 -4.76 -36.30 -28.52
CA LEU A 305 -3.64 -35.64 -27.82
C LEU A 305 -3.67 -35.92 -26.29
N GLU A 306 -4.88 -36.04 -25.71
CA GLU A 306 -5.05 -36.40 -24.32
C GLU A 306 -4.50 -37.79 -24.00
N GLU A 307 -4.81 -38.77 -24.84
CA GLU A 307 -4.31 -40.13 -24.71
C GLU A 307 -2.78 -40.19 -24.87
N ALA A 308 -2.24 -39.45 -25.85
CA ALA A 308 -0.81 -39.32 -26.04
C ALA A 308 -0.12 -38.71 -24.79
N PHE A 309 -0.70 -37.67 -24.25
CA PHE A 309 -0.16 -37.01 -23.03
C PHE A 309 -0.17 -37.94 -21.80
N ILE A 310 -1.25 -38.70 -21.59
CA ILE A 310 -1.32 -39.71 -20.53
C ILE A 310 -0.25 -40.78 -20.73
N GLY A 311 0.01 -41.22 -21.99
CA GLY A 311 1.12 -42.12 -22.32
C GLY A 311 2.50 -41.58 -21.92
N TYR A 312 2.80 -40.31 -22.22
CA TYR A 312 4.04 -39.66 -21.81
C TYR A 312 4.15 -39.50 -20.27
N LEU A 313 3.03 -39.23 -19.60
CA LEU A 313 3.00 -39.15 -18.12
C LEU A 313 3.25 -40.50 -17.45
N THR A 314 2.70 -41.58 -18.00
CA THR A 314 2.87 -42.93 -17.47
C THR A 314 4.31 -43.41 -17.57
N ASP A 315 5.01 -43.07 -18.66
CA ASP A 315 6.43 -43.42 -18.84
C ASP A 315 7.34 -42.55 -17.95
N ALA A 316 6.90 -41.35 -17.59
CA ALA A 316 7.64 -40.42 -16.73
C ALA A 316 7.41 -40.64 -15.23
N ALA A 317 6.47 -41.50 -14.82
CA ALA A 317 6.17 -41.79 -13.42
C ALA A 317 7.35 -42.56 -12.80
N PRO A 318 8.08 -42.01 -11.79
CA PRO A 318 9.18 -42.70 -11.16
C PRO A 318 8.65 -43.78 -10.23
N GLU A 319 9.28 -44.96 -10.25
CA GLU A 319 9.29 -45.88 -9.11
C GLU A 319 9.80 -45.11 -7.89
N THR A 320 9.05 -45.11 -6.80
CA THR A 320 9.20 -44.35 -5.57
C THR A 320 10.66 -44.24 -5.10
N PRO A 321 11.27 -43.05 -5.01
CA PRO A 321 12.55 -42.89 -4.31
C PRO A 321 12.33 -42.48 -2.86
N GLN A 322 12.91 -43.25 -1.97
CA GLN A 322 13.14 -42.91 -0.56
C GLN A 322 13.99 -41.62 -0.46
N SER A 323 13.55 -40.75 0.40
CA SER A 323 14.26 -39.53 0.84
C SER A 323 15.66 -39.85 1.39
N LYS A 324 16.69 -39.27 0.79
CA LYS A 324 17.99 -39.07 1.44
C LYS A 324 18.22 -37.56 1.58
N GLU A 325 18.20 -37.13 2.82
CA GLU A 325 18.73 -35.83 3.25
C GLU A 325 20.24 -35.76 2.93
N THR A 326 20.67 -34.71 2.27
CA THR A 326 22.07 -34.35 2.16
C THR A 326 22.22 -32.88 2.43
N GLU A 327 23.04 -32.59 3.44
CA GLU A 327 23.36 -31.26 3.97
C GLU A 327 23.96 -30.30 2.94
N SER A 328 23.55 -29.03 3.10
CA SER A 328 24.00 -27.87 2.35
C SER A 328 25.46 -27.53 2.59
N ALA A 329 26.23 -27.43 1.53
CA ALA A 329 27.46 -26.67 1.51
C ALA A 329 27.20 -25.26 0.97
N LEU A 330 27.41 -24.27 1.81
CA LEU A 330 27.38 -22.85 1.49
C LEU A 330 28.54 -22.51 0.55
N ILE A 331 28.26 -22.16 -0.69
CA ILE A 331 29.22 -21.50 -1.57
C ILE A 331 28.82 -20.05 -1.70
N SER A 332 29.60 -19.20 -1.05
CA SER A 332 29.52 -17.74 -1.17
C SER A 332 30.12 -17.31 -2.52
N HIS A 333 29.29 -16.83 -3.43
CA HIS A 333 29.75 -16.09 -4.59
C HIS A 333 29.87 -14.59 -4.25
N GLU A 334 31.13 -14.12 -4.26
CA GLU A 334 31.45 -12.70 -4.23
C GLU A 334 30.81 -11.97 -5.43
N THR A 335 29.83 -11.17 -5.16
CA THR A 335 29.31 -10.18 -6.13
C THR A 335 30.24 -8.95 -6.11
N LYS A 336 30.96 -8.71 -7.20
CA LYS A 336 31.67 -7.46 -7.45
C LYS A 336 30.72 -6.28 -7.26
N LYS A 337 31.01 -5.46 -6.26
CA LYS A 337 30.35 -4.17 -6.02
C LYS A 337 30.68 -3.21 -7.17
N VAL A 338 29.81 -3.16 -8.16
CA VAL A 338 29.75 -2.02 -9.10
C VAL A 338 28.92 -0.95 -8.42
N SER A 339 29.46 0.26 -8.31
CA SER A 339 28.90 1.36 -7.53
C SER A 339 27.40 1.60 -7.89
N ALA A 340 26.55 1.58 -6.88
CA ALA A 340 25.10 1.77 -7.00
C ALA A 340 24.72 3.14 -7.63
N PHE A 341 25.60 4.10 -7.58
CA PHE A 341 25.38 5.47 -8.05
C PHE A 341 25.39 5.60 -9.59
N SER A 342 26.19 4.78 -10.30
CA SER A 342 26.28 4.80 -11.77
C SER A 342 25.07 4.09 -12.45
N ARG A 343 24.42 3.12 -11.79
CA ARG A 343 23.22 2.44 -12.33
C ARG A 343 21.95 3.28 -12.24
N PHE A 344 21.91 4.27 -11.33
CA PHE A 344 20.74 5.12 -11.11
C PHE A 344 20.50 6.10 -12.29
N PHE A 345 21.56 6.54 -12.96
CA PHE A 345 21.49 7.52 -14.06
C PHE A 345 21.38 6.90 -15.46
N ASN A 346 21.61 5.61 -15.64
CA ASN A 346 21.56 4.96 -16.96
C ASN A 346 20.19 4.42 -17.39
N SER A 347 19.18 4.44 -16.52
CA SER A 347 17.78 4.25 -16.95
C SER A 347 17.19 5.63 -17.23
N VAL A 348 16.96 5.96 -18.48
CA VAL A 348 16.37 7.22 -18.91
C VAL A 348 15.02 7.44 -18.23
N PHE A 349 14.98 8.29 -17.18
CA PHE A 349 13.74 8.70 -16.51
C PHE A 349 12.89 9.45 -17.53
N SER A 350 11.67 8.97 -17.78
CA SER A 350 10.71 9.58 -18.69
C SER A 350 9.63 10.32 -17.92
N ILE A 351 9.62 11.65 -18.05
CA ILE A 351 8.58 12.51 -17.43
C ILE A 351 7.18 12.04 -17.87
N ARG A 352 7.05 11.56 -19.10
CA ARG A 352 5.77 11.10 -19.66
C ARG A 352 5.24 9.85 -18.98
N ARG A 353 6.09 8.82 -18.75
CA ARG A 353 5.70 7.60 -18.03
C ARG A 353 5.38 7.93 -16.58
N TRP A 354 6.21 8.75 -15.93
CA TRP A 354 5.96 9.24 -14.59
C TRP A 354 4.61 9.95 -14.46
N TYR A 355 4.32 10.89 -15.39
CA TYR A 355 3.03 11.60 -15.40
C TYR A 355 1.84 10.66 -15.62
N SER A 356 1.97 9.65 -16.48
CA SER A 356 0.92 8.64 -16.70
C SER A 356 0.62 7.83 -15.44
N CYS A 357 1.66 7.49 -14.65
CA CYS A 357 1.49 6.86 -13.34
C CYS A 357 0.79 7.80 -12.34
N CYS A 358 1.19 9.09 -12.29
CA CYS A 358 0.53 10.08 -11.43
C CYS A 358 -0.95 10.24 -11.78
N TRP A 359 -1.25 10.38 -13.06
CA TRP A 359 -2.62 10.54 -13.55
C TRP A 359 -3.50 9.35 -13.22
N ARG A 360 -2.98 8.13 -13.41
CA ARG A 360 -3.68 6.90 -13.03
C ARG A 360 -3.99 6.87 -11.53
N GLU A 361 -2.97 7.09 -10.68
CA GLU A 361 -3.12 7.06 -9.22
C GLU A 361 -4.09 8.15 -8.74
N GLN A 362 -4.08 9.33 -9.38
CA GLN A 362 -5.02 10.39 -9.08
C GLN A 362 -6.46 9.97 -9.40
N LEU A 363 -6.70 9.32 -10.54
CA LEU A 363 -8.02 8.82 -10.91
C LEU A 363 -8.50 7.73 -9.94
N GLU A 364 -7.63 6.80 -9.57
CA GLU A 364 -7.93 5.76 -8.58
C GLU A 364 -8.34 6.40 -7.24
N LEU A 365 -7.56 7.37 -6.78
CA LEU A 365 -7.83 8.07 -5.52
C LEU A 365 -9.16 8.84 -5.53
N MET A 366 -9.47 9.52 -6.64
CA MET A 366 -10.74 10.27 -6.79
C MET A 366 -11.97 9.35 -6.87
N ARG A 367 -11.80 8.13 -7.33
CA ARG A 367 -12.86 7.12 -7.46
C ARG A 367 -13.02 6.24 -6.22
N ASP A 368 -12.13 6.36 -5.24
CA ASP A 368 -12.24 5.68 -3.95
C ASP A 368 -12.75 6.67 -2.87
N PRO A 369 -14.08 6.77 -2.66
CA PRO A 369 -14.66 7.72 -1.71
C PRO A 369 -14.25 7.41 -0.27
N ILE A 370 -13.97 6.15 0.05
CA ILE A 370 -13.60 5.72 1.40
C ILE A 370 -12.23 6.28 1.76
N ARG A 371 -11.22 6.12 0.87
CA ARG A 371 -9.88 6.66 1.10
C ARG A 371 -9.89 8.18 1.15
N LEU A 372 -10.62 8.83 0.24
CA LEU A 372 -10.73 10.29 0.20
C LEU A 372 -11.38 10.84 1.47
N THR A 373 -12.49 10.23 1.91
CA THR A 373 -13.17 10.60 3.15
C THR A 373 -12.28 10.41 4.37
N LEU A 374 -11.58 9.28 4.48
CA LEU A 374 -10.67 9.02 5.59
C LEU A 374 -9.50 10.02 5.63
N ALA A 375 -8.96 10.38 4.47
CA ALA A 375 -7.87 11.35 4.36
C ALA A 375 -8.25 12.75 4.85
N LEU A 376 -9.47 13.19 4.54
CA LEU A 376 -9.94 14.54 4.85
C LEU A 376 -10.67 14.60 6.19
N PHE A 377 -11.75 13.85 6.32
CA PHE A 377 -12.59 13.89 7.52
C PHE A 377 -11.96 13.15 8.71
N GLY A 378 -11.19 12.08 8.45
CA GLY A 378 -10.46 11.38 9.51
C GLY A 378 -9.45 12.28 10.20
N ALA A 379 -8.71 13.10 9.44
CA ALA A 379 -7.76 14.06 9.99
C ALA A 379 -8.47 15.15 10.82
N ILE A 380 -9.59 15.69 10.32
CA ILE A 380 -10.41 16.69 11.03
C ILE A 380 -10.96 16.10 12.32
N LEU A 381 -11.57 14.93 12.27
CA LEU A 381 -12.14 14.26 13.44
C LEU A 381 -11.07 14.02 14.52
N LEU A 382 -9.91 13.48 14.13
CA LEU A 382 -8.81 13.24 15.05
C LEU A 382 -8.26 14.55 15.63
N MET A 383 -8.19 15.62 14.84
CA MET A 383 -7.79 16.93 15.35
C MET A 383 -8.78 17.50 16.38
N LEU A 384 -10.08 17.31 16.16
CA LEU A 384 -11.11 17.70 17.13
C LEU A 384 -10.97 16.91 18.45
N VAL A 385 -10.85 15.58 18.33
CA VAL A 385 -10.70 14.70 19.49
C VAL A 385 -9.41 15.02 20.27
N MET A 386 -8.28 15.17 19.57
CA MET A 386 -6.99 15.45 20.24
C MET A 386 -6.88 16.90 20.74
N GLY A 387 -7.42 17.87 19.99
CA GLY A 387 -7.38 19.28 20.36
C GLY A 387 -8.16 19.58 21.63
N TYR A 388 -9.38 19.06 21.73
CA TYR A 388 -10.19 19.24 22.94
C TYR A 388 -9.94 18.16 24.01
N GLY A 389 -9.53 16.95 23.62
CA GLY A 389 -9.34 15.84 24.55
C GLY A 389 -8.03 15.90 25.33
N ILE A 390 -6.98 16.54 24.79
CA ILE A 390 -5.70 16.68 25.47
C ILE A 390 -5.63 18.09 26.10
N SER A 391 -6.19 18.23 27.29
CA SER A 391 -6.03 19.44 28.10
C SER A 391 -4.91 19.24 29.12
N MET A 392 -3.92 20.12 29.07
CA MET A 392 -2.90 20.28 30.15
C MET A 392 -3.28 21.41 31.08
N ASP A 393 -4.45 22.01 30.90
CA ASP A 393 -4.92 23.08 31.79
C ASP A 393 -5.30 22.47 33.13
N VAL A 394 -4.65 22.98 34.18
CA VAL A 394 -4.86 22.55 35.56
C VAL A 394 -5.75 23.60 36.22
N GLU A 395 -7.04 23.59 35.83
CA GLU A 395 -8.06 24.47 36.42
C GLU A 395 -9.11 23.62 37.15
N ASN A 396 -9.90 24.26 38.03
CA ASN A 396 -10.95 23.61 38.82
C ASN A 396 -10.46 22.41 39.65
N LEU A 397 -9.27 22.51 40.20
CA LEU A 397 -8.74 21.52 41.13
C LEU A 397 -9.63 21.44 42.38
N THR A 398 -10.25 20.31 42.59
CA THR A 398 -11.06 20.09 43.79
C THR A 398 -10.18 20.01 45.03
N PHE A 399 -10.45 20.87 46.00
CA PHE A 399 -9.77 20.85 47.30
C PHE A 399 -10.76 20.91 48.44
N ALA A 400 -10.36 20.42 49.59
CA ALA A 400 -11.13 20.55 50.81
C ALA A 400 -10.15 20.83 51.98
N VAL A 401 -10.70 21.37 53.05
CA VAL A 401 -9.91 21.76 54.23
C VAL A 401 -10.25 20.86 55.42
N LEU A 402 -9.25 20.38 56.11
CA LEU A 402 -9.32 19.79 57.43
C LEU A 402 -8.88 20.85 58.46
N ASP A 403 -9.82 21.75 58.80
CA ASP A 403 -9.52 22.85 59.76
C ASP A 403 -9.76 22.38 61.20
N ARG A 404 -8.67 22.26 61.94
CA ARG A 404 -8.69 21.90 63.36
C ARG A 404 -8.63 23.07 64.29
N ASP A 405 -8.45 24.29 63.76
CA ASP A 405 -8.32 25.51 64.52
C ASP A 405 -9.64 26.30 64.60
N GLN A 406 -10.39 26.34 63.50
CA GLN A 406 -11.69 26.98 63.36
C GLN A 406 -11.71 28.46 63.76
N THR A 407 -10.58 29.18 63.64
CA THR A 407 -10.43 30.60 63.94
C THR A 407 -10.76 31.45 62.68
N GLU A 408 -10.82 32.78 62.88
CA GLU A 408 -10.94 33.73 61.80
C GLU A 408 -9.72 33.69 60.85
N LEU A 409 -8.52 33.48 61.41
CA LEU A 409 -7.31 33.36 60.60
C LEU A 409 -7.27 32.09 59.75
N SER A 410 -7.73 30.97 60.30
CA SER A 410 -7.79 29.73 59.54
C SER A 410 -8.79 29.85 58.37
N ARG A 411 -9.94 30.50 58.57
CA ARG A 411 -10.91 30.80 57.53
C ARG A 411 -10.36 31.76 56.48
N ASN A 412 -9.65 32.83 56.89
CA ASN A 412 -9.01 33.76 55.96
C ASN A 412 -7.96 33.06 55.09
N TYR A 413 -7.18 32.14 55.67
CA TYR A 413 -6.20 31.32 54.94
C TYR A 413 -6.91 30.46 53.87
N THR A 414 -8.00 29.81 54.25
CA THR A 414 -8.80 28.99 53.32
C THR A 414 -9.40 29.85 52.21
N LEU A 415 -9.94 31.02 52.50
CA LEU A 415 -10.50 31.94 51.52
C LEU A 415 -9.48 32.44 50.50
N ASN A 416 -8.21 32.58 50.89
CA ASN A 416 -7.15 32.90 49.92
C ASN A 416 -6.97 31.83 48.87
N ILE A 417 -7.13 30.56 49.23
CA ILE A 417 -7.06 29.42 48.27
C ILE A 417 -8.34 29.31 47.43
N SER A 418 -9.51 29.43 48.09
CA SER A 418 -10.80 29.30 47.38
C SER A 418 -11.10 30.48 46.43
N GLY A 419 -10.51 31.64 46.67
CA GLY A 419 -10.59 32.82 45.81
C GLY A 419 -9.81 32.69 44.50
N SER A 420 -8.98 31.65 44.35
CA SER A 420 -8.19 31.41 43.15
C SER A 420 -9.01 30.75 42.06
N ARG A 421 -8.80 31.13 40.80
CA ARG A 421 -9.39 30.47 39.63
C ARG A 421 -8.98 28.99 39.43
N TYR A 422 -7.89 28.58 40.10
CA TYR A 422 -7.32 27.25 39.95
C TYR A 422 -7.98 26.21 40.85
N PHE A 423 -8.56 26.62 41.98
CA PHE A 423 -9.08 25.73 42.98
C PHE A 423 -10.60 25.91 43.18
N LYS A 424 -11.27 24.76 43.30
CA LYS A 424 -12.70 24.70 43.64
C LYS A 424 -12.84 24.05 44.99
N GLU A 425 -13.43 24.78 45.94
CA GLU A 425 -13.66 24.29 47.28
C GLU A 425 -14.82 23.30 47.32
N GLU A 426 -14.57 22.16 47.94
CA GLU A 426 -15.52 21.10 48.25
C GLU A 426 -15.82 21.09 49.75
N PRO A 427 -16.93 20.47 50.22
CA PRO A 427 -17.25 20.42 51.63
C PRO A 427 -16.07 19.97 52.49
N PRO A 428 -15.88 20.57 53.70
CA PRO A 428 -14.72 20.32 54.55
C PRO A 428 -14.62 18.83 54.92
N VAL A 429 -13.38 18.37 55.10
CA VAL A 429 -13.06 16.99 55.49
C VAL A 429 -13.29 16.84 56.98
N ARG A 430 -13.91 15.75 57.40
CA ARG A 430 -14.25 15.50 58.80
C ARG A 430 -13.09 14.87 59.59
N ASP A 431 -12.44 13.91 58.98
CA ASP A 431 -11.32 13.16 59.59
C ASP A 431 -10.38 12.59 58.49
N TYR A 432 -9.30 11.97 58.92
CA TYR A 432 -8.33 11.35 57.98
C TYR A 432 -8.91 10.19 57.18
N LYS A 433 -9.96 9.52 57.67
CA LYS A 433 -10.60 8.43 56.93
C LYS A 433 -11.44 8.99 55.78
N ASP A 434 -12.14 10.09 56.01
CA ASP A 434 -12.88 10.81 54.96
C ASP A 434 -11.90 11.39 53.91
N MET A 435 -10.77 11.98 54.39
CA MET A 435 -9.71 12.46 53.53
C MET A 435 -9.21 11.35 52.59
N ASP A 436 -8.78 10.24 53.17
CA ASP A 436 -8.21 9.11 52.38
C ASP A 436 -9.25 8.52 51.42
N TYR A 437 -10.49 8.37 51.84
CA TYR A 437 -11.59 7.91 50.96
C TYR A 437 -11.84 8.86 49.80
N ARG A 438 -11.92 10.17 50.05
CA ARG A 438 -12.23 11.17 48.99
C ARG A 438 -11.04 11.38 48.06
N MET A 439 -9.80 11.30 48.55
CA MET A 439 -8.59 11.32 47.72
C MET A 439 -8.47 10.06 46.86
N ARG A 440 -8.63 8.87 47.45
CA ARG A 440 -8.62 7.59 46.69
C ARG A 440 -9.72 7.49 45.63
N SER A 441 -10.88 8.09 45.91
CA SER A 441 -11.99 8.13 44.96
C SER A 441 -11.83 9.21 43.87
N GLY A 442 -10.74 9.97 43.84
CA GLY A 442 -10.48 11.07 42.91
C GLY A 442 -11.42 12.27 43.06
N LYS A 443 -12.17 12.37 44.14
CA LYS A 443 -13.03 13.52 44.43
C LYS A 443 -12.27 14.73 44.88
N LEU A 444 -11.11 14.56 45.49
CA LEU A 444 -10.19 15.62 45.94
C LEU A 444 -8.83 15.45 45.31
N SER A 445 -8.28 16.52 44.77
CA SER A 445 -6.91 16.60 44.28
C SER A 445 -5.94 17.13 45.31
N LEU A 446 -6.48 17.85 46.29
CA LEU A 446 -5.74 18.52 47.37
C LEU A 446 -6.54 18.51 48.66
N VAL A 447 -5.88 18.28 49.79
CA VAL A 447 -6.44 18.57 51.12
C VAL A 447 -5.46 19.46 51.87
N VAL A 448 -6.01 20.54 52.45
CA VAL A 448 -5.26 21.47 53.28
C VAL A 448 -5.58 21.16 54.74
N GLU A 449 -4.58 20.76 55.51
CA GLU A 449 -4.71 20.50 56.93
C GLU A 449 -4.15 21.66 57.72
N ILE A 450 -5.03 22.33 58.46
CA ILE A 450 -4.68 23.42 59.36
C ILE A 450 -4.58 22.88 60.80
N PRO A 451 -3.43 22.99 61.43
CA PRO A 451 -3.20 22.43 62.76
C PRO A 451 -4.02 23.17 63.87
N PRO A 452 -4.29 22.49 64.99
CA PRO A 452 -4.93 23.15 66.12
C PRO A 452 -4.04 24.27 66.65
N GLN A 453 -4.65 25.35 67.10
CA GLN A 453 -3.99 26.59 67.62
C GLN A 453 -3.23 27.40 66.53
N PHE A 454 -3.50 27.19 65.28
CA PHE A 454 -2.87 27.90 64.15
C PHE A 454 -2.98 29.42 64.31
N GLY A 455 -4.19 29.93 64.53
CA GLY A 455 -4.41 31.37 64.71
C GLY A 455 -3.61 31.94 65.88
N ARG A 456 -3.61 31.27 67.03
CA ARG A 456 -2.84 31.70 68.23
C ARG A 456 -1.31 31.72 68.01
N ASP A 457 -0.81 30.67 67.33
CA ASP A 457 0.63 30.56 67.06
C ASP A 457 1.09 31.62 66.05
N VAL A 458 0.32 31.87 65.01
CA VAL A 458 0.58 32.95 64.05
C VAL A 458 0.55 34.32 64.75
N GLU A 459 -0.41 34.56 65.65
CA GLU A 459 -0.48 35.81 66.44
C GLU A 459 0.68 35.99 67.39
N GLN A 460 1.24 34.94 67.95
CA GLN A 460 2.39 34.92 68.79
C GLN A 460 3.74 34.98 68.05
N GLY A 461 3.70 35.02 66.70
CA GLY A 461 4.92 35.02 65.88
C GLY A 461 5.62 33.67 65.83
N ARG A 462 4.92 32.58 66.15
CA ARG A 462 5.39 31.20 65.95
C ARG A 462 5.07 30.79 64.53
N SER A 463 5.80 29.79 63.99
CA SER A 463 5.64 29.29 62.66
C SER A 463 4.89 27.95 62.71
N PRO A 464 3.54 27.90 62.67
CA PRO A 464 2.81 26.68 62.63
C PRO A 464 2.98 26.02 61.24
N GLU A 465 3.01 24.70 61.20
CA GLU A 465 3.13 23.95 59.97
C GLU A 465 1.73 23.61 59.40
N VAL A 466 1.41 24.16 58.22
CA VAL A 466 0.21 23.76 57.43
C VAL A 466 0.59 22.65 56.49
N ALA A 467 -0.12 21.51 56.54
CA ALA A 467 0.16 20.38 55.67
C ALA A 467 -0.72 20.39 54.44
N PHE A 468 -0.12 20.11 53.30
CA PHE A 468 -0.79 19.97 52.03
C PHE A 468 -0.68 18.52 51.54
N TRP A 469 -1.81 17.84 51.48
CA TRP A 469 -1.91 16.47 50.97
C TRP A 469 -2.33 16.50 49.51
N VAL A 470 -1.38 16.21 48.58
CA VAL A 470 -1.58 16.28 47.15
C VAL A 470 -1.70 14.88 46.58
N ASP A 471 -2.64 14.67 45.64
CA ASP A 471 -2.73 13.40 44.89
C ASP A 471 -1.53 13.27 43.93
N GLY A 472 -0.59 12.40 44.29
CA GLY A 472 0.64 12.14 43.53
C GLY A 472 0.48 11.12 42.40
N ALA A 473 -0.71 10.58 42.15
CA ALA A 473 -0.92 9.61 41.09
C ALA A 473 -0.63 10.14 39.66
N MET A 474 -0.77 11.47 39.50
CA MET A 474 -0.38 12.19 38.27
C MET A 474 0.76 13.18 38.58
N PRO A 475 2.04 12.81 38.39
CA PRO A 475 3.18 13.62 38.86
C PRO A 475 3.20 15.06 38.34
N MET A 476 2.91 15.28 37.03
CA MET A 476 2.87 16.64 36.46
C MET A 476 1.79 17.52 37.11
N ARG A 477 0.62 16.93 37.38
CA ARG A 477 -0.49 17.64 38.04
C ARG A 477 -0.16 17.95 39.48
N ALA A 478 0.46 17.01 40.21
CA ALA A 478 0.91 17.19 41.56
C ALA A 478 1.97 18.30 41.69
N GLU A 479 2.92 18.35 40.76
CA GLU A 479 3.95 19.42 40.75
C GLU A 479 3.36 20.80 40.47
N THR A 480 2.38 20.89 39.57
CA THR A 480 1.65 22.13 39.29
C THR A 480 0.86 22.60 40.52
N ILE A 481 0.15 21.69 41.20
CA ILE A 481 -0.57 21.98 42.45
C ILE A 481 0.41 22.52 43.51
N ASN A 482 1.55 21.84 43.68
CA ASN A 482 2.57 22.28 44.64
C ASN A 482 3.09 23.68 44.31
N GLY A 483 3.32 24.01 43.05
CA GLY A 483 3.70 25.34 42.60
C GLY A 483 2.66 26.42 42.95
N TYR A 484 1.38 26.15 42.69
CA TYR A 484 0.28 27.07 43.00
C TYR A 484 0.14 27.29 44.52
N ILE A 485 0.16 26.21 45.30
CA ILE A 485 0.04 26.28 46.76
C ILE A 485 1.18 27.09 47.36
N THR A 486 2.42 26.83 46.94
CA THR A 486 3.61 27.55 47.44
C THR A 486 3.52 29.05 47.17
N ALA A 487 3.06 29.42 45.95
CA ALA A 487 2.88 30.83 45.59
C ALA A 487 1.79 31.52 46.45
N MET A 488 0.63 30.88 46.61
CA MET A 488 -0.50 31.40 47.35
C MET A 488 -0.21 31.47 48.85
N HIS A 489 0.51 30.48 49.41
CA HIS A 489 0.98 30.52 50.79
C HIS A 489 1.93 31.70 51.00
N GLY A 490 2.89 31.90 50.11
CA GLY A 490 3.82 33.03 50.16
C GLY A 490 3.11 34.39 50.10
N GLU A 491 2.10 34.52 49.24
CA GLU A 491 1.28 35.73 49.13
C GLU A 491 0.48 35.99 50.39
N TRP A 492 -0.18 34.97 50.94
CA TRP A 492 -0.93 35.13 52.20
C TRP A 492 -0.03 35.57 53.36
N VAL A 493 1.14 34.91 53.51
CA VAL A 493 2.12 35.27 54.57
C VAL A 493 2.59 36.71 54.38
N SER A 494 2.93 37.14 53.17
CA SER A 494 3.35 38.50 52.86
C SER A 494 2.26 39.53 53.21
N ASN A 495 1.01 39.29 52.80
CA ASN A 495 -0.13 40.16 53.09
C ASN A 495 -0.42 40.24 54.60
N TYR A 496 -0.36 39.09 55.28
CA TYR A 496 -0.56 39.07 56.76
C TYR A 496 0.51 39.89 57.52
N ILE A 497 1.80 39.74 57.17
CA ILE A 497 2.90 40.43 57.78
C ILE A 497 2.82 41.94 57.48
N SER A 498 2.55 42.36 56.26
CA SER A 498 2.40 43.73 55.82
C SER A 498 1.26 44.44 56.53
N GLY A 499 0.11 43.78 56.70
CA GLY A 499 -1.08 44.30 57.38
C GLY A 499 -0.82 44.52 58.88
N ARG A 500 -0.01 43.68 59.52
CA ARG A 500 0.26 43.79 61.01
C ARG A 500 1.39 44.70 61.38
N LEU A 501 2.45 44.74 60.56
CA LEU A 501 3.65 45.52 60.85
C LEU A 501 3.60 46.94 60.29
N GLY A 502 2.60 47.30 59.48
CA GLY A 502 2.51 48.62 58.84
C GLY A 502 3.73 48.98 58.00
N ARG A 503 4.57 48.00 57.72
CA ARG A 503 5.74 48.10 56.85
C ARG A 503 5.52 47.24 55.64
N ASP A 504 5.65 47.84 54.49
CA ASP A 504 5.81 47.05 53.27
C ASP A 504 7.01 46.11 53.41
N THR A 505 6.75 44.87 53.71
CA THR A 505 7.74 43.78 53.62
C THR A 505 7.96 43.39 52.19
N SER A 506 7.86 44.35 51.25
CA SER A 506 8.30 44.12 49.87
C SER A 506 9.75 43.67 50.00
N SER A 507 9.96 42.41 49.71
CA SER A 507 11.26 41.76 49.62
C SER A 507 12.21 42.69 48.86
N VAL A 508 13.48 42.73 49.24
CA VAL A 508 14.54 43.48 48.57
C VAL A 508 14.59 43.26 47.08
N ALA A 509 13.92 42.18 46.61
CA ALA A 509 13.62 41.84 45.21
C ALA A 509 12.26 41.14 45.11
N ALA A 510 11.32 41.68 44.36
CA ALA A 510 10.06 41.00 44.02
C ALA A 510 10.27 40.07 42.85
N LEU A 511 9.84 38.81 42.98
CA LEU A 511 9.84 37.84 41.88
C LEU A 511 8.52 38.00 41.11
N GLU A 512 8.59 38.65 39.95
CA GLU A 512 7.45 38.73 39.01
C GLU A 512 7.64 37.73 37.85
N THR A 513 6.83 36.67 37.80
CA THR A 513 6.88 35.68 36.75
C THR A 513 6.11 36.18 35.54
N ARG A 514 6.79 36.37 34.39
CA ARG A 514 6.17 36.80 33.14
C ARG A 514 6.29 35.71 32.11
N TYR A 515 5.17 35.09 31.72
CA TYR A 515 5.13 34.12 30.66
C TYR A 515 5.16 34.83 29.31
N ARG A 516 6.07 34.38 28.41
CA ARG A 516 6.21 34.92 27.07
C ARG A 516 5.65 33.90 26.06
N TYR A 517 5.02 34.36 24.99
CA TYR A 517 4.43 33.54 23.89
C TYR A 517 3.09 32.86 24.20
N ASN A 518 2.81 32.47 25.41
CA ASN A 518 1.52 31.94 25.87
C ASN A 518 1.26 32.49 27.29
N PRO A 519 0.88 33.79 27.40
CA PRO A 519 0.76 34.45 28.73
C PRO A 519 -0.25 33.79 29.65
N ASP A 520 -1.34 33.29 29.10
CA ASP A 520 -2.42 32.61 29.83
C ASP A 520 -2.11 31.15 30.16
N VAL A 521 -0.98 30.60 29.66
CA VAL A 521 -0.57 29.19 29.81
C VAL A 521 -1.66 28.21 29.38
N LYS A 522 -2.43 28.56 28.32
CA LYS A 522 -3.50 27.71 27.77
C LYS A 522 -2.97 26.54 26.98
N SER A 523 -3.62 25.39 27.10
CA SER A 523 -3.25 24.16 26.39
C SER A 523 -3.46 24.24 24.87
N LEU A 524 -4.52 24.84 24.38
CA LEU A 524 -4.86 24.90 22.96
C LEU A 524 -3.75 25.50 22.09
N PRO A 525 -3.17 26.71 22.41
CA PRO A 525 -2.06 27.26 21.64
C PRO A 525 -0.79 26.41 21.63
N ALA A 526 -0.60 25.54 22.63
CA ALA A 526 0.54 24.66 22.72
C ALA A 526 0.33 23.34 21.96
N MET A 527 -0.90 22.79 22.03
CA MET A 527 -1.22 21.45 21.53
C MET A 527 -1.69 21.45 20.06
N VAL A 528 -2.52 22.41 19.65
CA VAL A 528 -3.05 22.46 18.27
C VAL A 528 -1.92 22.49 17.21
N PRO A 529 -0.88 23.35 17.34
CA PRO A 529 0.25 23.34 16.40
C PRO A 529 1.07 22.05 16.46
N ALA A 530 0.97 21.26 17.52
CA ALA A 530 1.71 20.01 17.67
C ALA A 530 0.94 18.80 17.12
N VAL A 531 -0.40 18.83 17.18
CA VAL A 531 -1.27 17.78 16.65
C VAL A 531 -1.24 17.75 15.13
N ILE A 532 -1.16 18.88 14.44
CA ILE A 532 -1.09 18.97 12.98
C ILE A 532 0.05 18.10 12.40
N PRO A 533 1.32 18.25 12.83
CA PRO A 533 2.40 17.37 12.38
C PRO A 533 2.16 15.89 12.69
N LEU A 534 1.56 15.57 13.83
CA LEU A 534 1.30 14.20 14.23
C LEU A 534 0.34 13.49 13.23
N LEU A 535 -0.76 14.16 12.91
CA LEU A 535 -1.76 13.63 11.97
C LEU A 535 -1.21 13.53 10.54
N LEU A 536 -0.46 14.54 10.10
CA LEU A 536 0.17 14.58 8.77
C LEU A 536 1.36 13.63 8.63
N MET A 537 1.89 13.08 9.73
CA MET A 537 2.87 11.99 9.66
C MET A 537 2.19 10.65 9.43
N MET A 538 1.11 10.36 10.13
CA MET A 538 0.48 9.06 10.16
C MET A 538 -0.42 8.81 8.93
N ILE A 539 -1.40 9.70 8.68
CA ILE A 539 -2.45 9.46 7.68
C ILE A 539 -1.88 9.37 6.27
N PRO A 540 -1.06 10.32 5.79
CA PRO A 540 -0.49 10.24 4.45
C PRO A 540 0.44 9.04 4.26
N ALA A 541 1.20 8.67 5.29
CA ALA A 541 2.07 7.50 5.25
C ALA A 541 1.26 6.20 5.07
N ILE A 542 0.16 6.03 5.82
CA ILE A 542 -0.72 4.85 5.70
C ILE A 542 -1.35 4.79 4.30
N LEU A 543 -1.88 5.91 3.79
CA LEU A 543 -2.52 5.94 2.48
C LEU A 543 -1.55 5.63 1.34
N ALA A 544 -0.35 6.22 1.36
CA ALA A 544 0.70 5.94 0.39
C ALA A 544 1.17 4.47 0.47
N ALA A 545 1.28 3.91 1.67
CA ALA A 545 1.65 2.52 1.87
C ALA A 545 0.61 1.54 1.31
N LEU A 546 -0.68 1.80 1.58
CA LEU A 546 -1.79 0.99 1.08
C LEU A 546 -1.87 0.95 -0.44
N SER A 547 -1.56 2.05 -1.12
CA SER A 547 -1.62 2.13 -2.58
C SER A 547 -0.73 1.11 -3.28
N VAL A 548 0.48 0.88 -2.74
CA VAL A 548 1.43 -0.09 -3.30
C VAL A 548 1.08 -1.52 -2.90
N VAL A 549 0.70 -1.73 -1.63
CA VAL A 549 0.41 -3.09 -1.15
C VAL A 549 -0.85 -3.65 -1.78
N ARG A 550 -1.87 -2.82 -2.03
CA ARG A 550 -3.07 -3.23 -2.77
C ARG A 550 -2.72 -3.79 -4.15
N GLU A 551 -1.84 -3.14 -4.91
CA GLU A 551 -1.39 -3.66 -6.22
C GLU A 551 -0.60 -4.97 -6.09
N LYS A 552 0.16 -5.14 -4.99
CA LYS A 552 0.85 -6.41 -4.71
C LYS A 552 -0.15 -7.54 -4.43
N GLU A 553 -1.19 -7.30 -3.65
CA GLU A 553 -2.22 -8.30 -3.32
C GLU A 553 -3.09 -8.66 -4.52
N MET A 554 -3.46 -7.66 -5.34
CA MET A 554 -4.27 -7.87 -6.55
C MET A 554 -3.48 -8.45 -7.73
N GLY A 555 -2.15 -8.56 -7.62
CA GLY A 555 -1.29 -9.08 -8.68
C GLY A 555 -1.04 -8.10 -9.83
N SER A 556 -1.70 -6.94 -9.88
CA SER A 556 -1.54 -5.93 -10.94
C SER A 556 -0.13 -5.33 -11.00
N ILE A 557 0.65 -5.44 -9.93
CA ILE A 557 2.05 -5.02 -9.91
C ILE A 557 2.92 -5.77 -10.93
N ILE A 558 2.54 -6.98 -11.34
CA ILE A 558 3.25 -7.78 -12.35
C ILE A 558 3.25 -7.06 -13.69
N ASN A 559 2.11 -6.48 -14.10
CA ASN A 559 2.02 -5.70 -15.34
C ASN A 559 2.97 -4.51 -15.36
N LEU A 560 3.15 -3.85 -14.21
CA LEU A 560 4.11 -2.75 -14.08
C LEU A 560 5.57 -3.23 -14.18
N TYR A 561 5.87 -4.45 -13.74
CA TYR A 561 7.20 -5.03 -13.86
C TYR A 561 7.55 -5.42 -15.29
N VAL A 562 6.56 -5.86 -16.07
CA VAL A 562 6.71 -6.21 -17.51
C VAL A 562 6.81 -4.95 -18.37
N THR A 563 6.11 -3.86 -18.00
CA THR A 563 6.18 -2.60 -18.74
C THR A 563 7.55 -1.91 -18.57
N PRO A 564 7.96 -1.05 -19.52
CA PRO A 564 9.22 -0.31 -19.46
C PRO A 564 9.23 0.83 -18.42
N LEU A 565 8.64 0.60 -17.24
CA LEU A 565 8.54 1.55 -16.14
C LEU A 565 9.70 1.36 -15.16
N THR A 566 10.37 2.45 -14.78
CA THR A 566 11.43 2.39 -13.77
C THR A 566 10.85 2.39 -12.35
N ARG A 567 11.60 1.86 -11.37
CA ARG A 567 11.20 1.88 -9.94
C ARG A 567 10.96 3.30 -9.42
N ALA A 568 11.81 4.24 -9.89
CA ALA A 568 11.71 5.65 -9.51
C ALA A 568 10.44 6.31 -10.09
N GLU A 569 10.16 6.07 -11.38
CA GLU A 569 8.94 6.57 -12.03
C GLU A 569 7.68 6.06 -11.35
N PHE A 570 7.65 4.79 -10.97
CA PHE A 570 6.53 4.16 -10.27
C PHE A 570 6.31 4.77 -8.88
N LEU A 571 7.35 4.78 -8.01
CA LEU A 571 7.22 5.29 -6.66
C LEU A 571 6.93 6.79 -6.60
N LEU A 572 7.64 7.59 -7.40
CA LEU A 572 7.41 9.03 -7.49
C LEU A 572 6.04 9.34 -8.11
N GLY A 573 5.59 8.50 -9.07
CA GLY A 573 4.27 8.61 -9.68
C GLY A 573 3.15 8.37 -8.66
N LYS A 574 3.32 7.40 -7.78
CA LYS A 574 2.39 7.16 -6.68
C LYS A 574 2.48 8.21 -5.58
N GLN A 575 3.66 8.73 -5.29
CA GLN A 575 3.88 9.66 -4.19
C GLN A 575 3.17 11.00 -4.41
N LEU A 576 3.22 11.56 -5.61
CA LEU A 576 2.75 12.92 -5.89
C LEU A 576 1.26 13.15 -5.58
N PRO A 577 0.30 12.29 -6.00
CA PRO A 577 -1.11 12.47 -5.64
C PRO A 577 -1.37 12.49 -4.14
N TYR A 578 -0.65 11.64 -3.37
CA TYR A 578 -0.78 11.62 -1.91
C TYR A 578 -0.15 12.85 -1.24
N ILE A 579 0.93 13.42 -1.79
CA ILE A 579 1.46 14.72 -1.33
C ILE A 579 0.40 15.81 -1.52
N LEU A 580 -0.23 15.89 -2.69
CA LEU A 580 -1.25 16.90 -2.99
C LEU A 580 -2.47 16.77 -2.08
N LEU A 581 -2.96 15.53 -1.87
CA LEU A 581 -4.05 15.26 -0.95
C LEU A 581 -3.68 15.64 0.49
N SER A 582 -2.46 15.34 0.92
CA SER A 582 -1.97 15.67 2.27
C SER A 582 -1.81 17.17 2.46
N MET A 583 -1.37 17.89 1.42
CA MET A 583 -1.31 19.36 1.46
C MET A 583 -2.72 19.98 1.57
N PHE A 584 -3.70 19.41 0.86
CA PHE A 584 -5.08 19.84 1.00
C PHE A 584 -5.61 19.59 2.42
N SER A 585 -5.36 18.41 3.00
CA SER A 585 -5.68 18.12 4.40
C SER A 585 -4.95 19.06 5.36
N ALA A 586 -3.69 19.38 5.12
CA ALA A 586 -2.92 20.33 5.92
C ALA A 586 -3.54 21.72 5.93
N VAL A 587 -3.98 22.21 4.78
CA VAL A 587 -4.67 23.51 4.68
C VAL A 587 -5.99 23.49 5.44
N LEU A 588 -6.78 22.41 5.36
CA LEU A 588 -8.01 22.25 6.15
C LEU A 588 -7.73 22.26 7.66
N LEU A 589 -6.69 21.55 8.11
CA LEU A 589 -6.29 21.56 9.52
C LEU A 589 -5.81 22.93 9.98
N LEU A 590 -5.11 23.69 9.13
CA LEU A 590 -4.73 25.09 9.42
C LEU A 590 -5.94 26.00 9.54
N ILE A 591 -6.91 25.89 8.64
CA ILE A 591 -8.17 26.64 8.72
C ILE A 591 -8.88 26.30 10.04
N LEU A 592 -8.98 25.04 10.38
CA LEU A 592 -9.61 24.59 11.63
C LEU A 592 -8.87 25.13 12.88
N ALA A 593 -7.53 25.15 12.84
CA ALA A 593 -6.71 25.70 13.92
C ALA A 593 -7.02 27.19 14.19
N VAL A 594 -7.18 27.97 13.11
CA VAL A 594 -7.42 29.41 13.21
C VAL A 594 -8.90 29.72 13.53
N THR A 595 -9.85 29.01 12.90
CA THR A 595 -11.28 29.36 13.00
C THR A 595 -11.99 28.73 14.20
N LEU A 596 -11.72 27.45 14.49
CA LEU A 596 -12.41 26.72 15.56
C LEU A 596 -11.65 26.75 16.88
N PHE A 597 -10.33 26.58 16.84
CA PHE A 597 -9.50 26.55 18.05
C PHE A 597 -8.97 27.92 18.45
N ASP A 598 -9.22 28.97 17.66
CA ASP A 598 -8.78 30.36 17.90
C ASP A 598 -7.25 30.47 18.14
N VAL A 599 -6.48 29.68 17.38
CA VAL A 599 -5.02 29.67 17.45
C VAL A 599 -4.45 30.34 16.20
N PRO A 600 -4.17 31.66 16.23
CA PRO A 600 -3.72 32.40 15.06
C PRO A 600 -2.29 32.06 14.65
N VAL A 601 -2.03 32.08 13.35
CA VAL A 601 -0.67 31.96 12.81
C VAL A 601 0.02 33.33 12.96
N LYS A 602 1.03 33.43 13.84
CA LYS A 602 1.75 34.68 14.14
C LYS A 602 2.92 34.93 13.20
N GLY A 603 3.51 33.88 12.64
CA GLY A 603 4.65 33.95 11.74
C GLY A 603 4.27 33.86 10.25
N SER A 604 5.26 33.56 9.39
CA SER A 604 5.06 33.49 7.93
C SER A 604 4.31 32.23 7.49
N LEU A 605 3.12 32.40 6.91
CA LEU A 605 2.32 31.30 6.35
C LEU A 605 3.04 30.57 5.21
N TRP A 606 3.79 31.30 4.36
CA TRP A 606 4.53 30.68 3.26
C TRP A 606 5.62 29.72 3.71
N VAL A 607 6.31 30.08 4.81
CA VAL A 607 7.32 29.19 5.43
C VAL A 607 6.66 27.94 6.01
N LEU A 608 5.49 28.10 6.61
CA LEU A 608 4.72 26.96 7.13
C LEU A 608 4.27 26.03 6.00
N LEU A 609 3.73 26.58 4.90
CA LEU A 609 3.32 25.78 3.74
C LEU A 609 4.50 25.04 3.09
N LEU A 610 5.67 25.67 3.00
CA LEU A 610 6.89 25.04 2.52
C LEU A 610 7.32 23.88 3.44
N ALA A 611 7.30 24.10 4.75
CA ALA A 611 7.62 23.07 5.73
C ALA A 611 6.64 21.90 5.67
N LEU A 612 5.34 22.18 5.55
CA LEU A 612 4.30 21.17 5.37
C LEU A 612 4.49 20.36 4.10
N PHE A 613 4.85 21.00 2.98
CA PHE A 613 5.15 20.31 1.73
C PHE A 613 6.33 19.33 1.88
N LEU A 614 7.43 19.78 2.47
CA LEU A 614 8.58 18.90 2.74
C LEU A 614 8.19 17.76 3.67
N TYR A 615 7.43 18.06 4.70
CA TYR A 615 7.00 17.08 5.69
C TYR A 615 6.04 16.03 5.13
N CYS A 616 5.03 16.42 4.35
CA CYS A 616 4.13 15.50 3.65
C CYS A 616 4.89 14.63 2.64
N SER A 617 5.93 15.19 2.00
CA SER A 617 6.80 14.42 1.11
C SER A 617 7.59 13.34 1.86
N ILE A 618 8.08 13.63 3.06
CA ILE A 618 8.76 12.65 3.92
C ILE A 618 7.77 11.59 4.41
N SER A 619 6.61 12.01 4.91
CA SER A 619 5.57 11.11 5.42
C SER A 619 5.15 10.08 4.37
N THR A 620 4.81 10.52 3.16
CA THR A 620 4.45 9.64 2.05
C THR A 620 5.60 8.73 1.64
N ALA A 621 6.87 9.23 1.63
CA ALA A 621 8.05 8.42 1.34
C ALA A 621 8.27 7.32 2.39
N MET A 622 8.05 7.61 3.68
CA MET A 622 8.11 6.61 4.75
C MET A 622 7.04 5.53 4.59
N GLY A 623 5.82 5.90 4.19
CA GLY A 623 4.76 4.96 3.86
C GLY A 623 5.14 4.04 2.68
N LEU A 624 5.67 4.60 1.61
CA LEU A 624 6.15 3.84 0.45
C LEU A 624 7.32 2.91 0.81
N LEU A 625 8.21 3.34 1.71
CA LEU A 625 9.29 2.49 2.22
C LEU A 625 8.72 1.30 3.01
N ALA A 626 7.74 1.52 3.90
CA ALA A 626 7.06 0.44 4.63
C ALA A 626 6.37 -0.54 3.68
N SER A 627 5.71 -0.03 2.62
CA SER A 627 5.06 -0.86 1.61
C SER A 627 6.03 -1.72 0.81
N SER A 628 7.29 -1.30 0.68
CA SER A 628 8.30 -2.05 -0.06
C SER A 628 8.68 -3.37 0.64
N VAL A 629 8.57 -3.42 1.97
CA VAL A 629 8.92 -4.58 2.80
C VAL A 629 7.73 -5.53 3.02
N THR A 630 6.50 -5.01 3.02
CA THR A 630 5.29 -5.77 3.35
C THR A 630 4.54 -6.26 2.12
N ARG A 631 3.77 -7.36 2.28
CA ARG A 631 2.92 -7.95 1.23
C ARG A 631 1.42 -7.86 1.55
N SER A 632 1.04 -7.61 2.81
CA SER A 632 -0.35 -7.57 3.28
C SER A 632 -0.75 -6.15 3.68
N GLN A 633 -1.98 -5.73 3.33
CA GLN A 633 -2.55 -4.43 3.70
C GLN A 633 -2.63 -4.27 5.22
N ILE A 634 -3.05 -5.31 5.95
CA ILE A 634 -3.13 -5.27 7.42
C ILE A 634 -1.74 -5.05 8.02
N ALA A 635 -0.74 -5.79 7.54
CA ALA A 635 0.63 -5.67 8.03
C ALA A 635 1.24 -4.29 7.77
N VAL A 636 0.98 -3.68 6.60
CA VAL A 636 1.52 -2.36 6.28
C VAL A 636 0.86 -1.25 7.08
N ILE A 637 -0.45 -1.32 7.35
CA ILE A 637 -1.14 -0.35 8.22
C ILE A 637 -0.51 -0.39 9.61
N PHE A 638 -0.37 -1.59 10.19
CA PHE A 638 0.21 -1.75 11.51
C PHE A 638 1.66 -1.26 11.58
N LEU A 639 2.51 -1.68 10.62
CA LEU A 639 3.90 -1.25 10.55
C LEU A 639 4.04 0.27 10.40
N THR A 640 3.22 0.88 9.55
CA THR A 640 3.26 2.31 9.30
C THR A 640 2.75 3.08 10.51
N MET A 641 1.64 2.63 11.13
CA MET A 641 1.09 3.26 12.33
C MET A 641 2.07 3.23 13.49
N VAL A 642 2.66 2.07 13.79
CA VAL A 642 3.66 1.90 14.86
C VAL A 642 4.92 2.71 14.55
N GLY A 643 5.41 2.64 13.32
CA GLY A 643 6.63 3.33 12.89
C GLY A 643 6.51 4.84 12.80
N THR A 644 5.30 5.39 12.64
CA THR A 644 5.07 6.83 12.57
C THR A 644 4.58 7.43 13.88
N LEU A 645 3.58 6.82 14.54
CA LEU A 645 2.92 7.41 15.70
C LEU A 645 3.79 7.31 16.97
N ILE A 646 4.34 6.13 17.25
CA ILE A 646 5.10 5.92 18.50
C ILE A 646 6.32 6.84 18.59
N PRO A 647 7.22 6.89 17.57
CA PRO A 647 8.35 7.81 17.64
C PRO A 647 7.94 9.28 17.70
N ALA A 648 6.88 9.66 16.96
CA ALA A 648 6.39 11.04 16.94
C ALA A 648 5.89 11.51 18.30
N VAL A 649 5.18 10.67 19.04
CA VAL A 649 4.62 11.01 20.35
C VAL A 649 5.69 10.95 21.44
N GLN A 650 6.52 9.89 21.46
CA GLN A 650 7.42 9.62 22.57
C GLN A 650 8.75 10.39 22.50
N PHE A 651 9.30 10.58 21.29
CA PHE A 651 10.69 11.04 21.16
C PHE A 651 10.85 12.39 20.45
N CYS A 652 9.79 12.96 19.84
CA CYS A 652 9.94 14.15 18.99
C CYS A 652 9.71 15.50 19.72
N GLY A 653 9.58 15.50 21.03
CA GLY A 653 9.40 16.75 21.76
C GLY A 653 7.92 17.18 21.92
N LEU A 654 6.98 16.26 21.75
CA LEU A 654 5.56 16.52 21.99
C LEU A 654 5.30 16.67 23.50
N LEU A 655 5.68 15.68 24.29
CA LEU A 655 5.51 15.62 25.74
C LEU A 655 6.73 16.17 26.47
N ASN A 656 7.92 15.68 26.14
CA ASN A 656 9.18 16.10 26.78
C ASN A 656 10.15 16.63 25.73
N PRO A 657 10.90 17.72 25.99
CA PRO A 657 11.91 18.21 25.05
C PRO A 657 12.92 17.14 24.69
N VAL A 658 13.32 17.05 23.40
CA VAL A 658 14.27 16.02 22.92
C VAL A 658 15.60 16.06 23.69
N LEU A 659 16.02 17.24 24.14
CA LEU A 659 17.26 17.44 24.92
C LEU A 659 17.22 16.76 26.29
N THR A 660 16.05 16.56 26.88
CA THR A 660 15.89 15.88 28.17
C THR A 660 15.84 14.36 28.06
N LEU A 661 15.75 13.83 26.85
CA LEU A 661 15.74 12.39 26.61
C LEU A 661 17.16 11.81 26.72
N ASN A 662 17.27 10.58 27.21
CA ASN A 662 18.53 9.88 27.37
C ASN A 662 18.74 8.80 26.28
N GLY A 663 20.01 8.52 25.94
CA GLY A 663 20.43 7.39 25.12
C GLY A 663 19.71 7.28 23.78
N VAL A 664 19.08 6.12 23.55
CA VAL A 664 18.39 5.77 22.29
C VAL A 664 17.23 6.71 21.98
N GLY A 665 16.49 7.17 23.00
CA GLY A 665 15.37 8.09 22.80
C GLY A 665 15.80 9.43 22.20
N ARG A 666 16.92 9.98 22.68
CA ARG A 666 17.50 11.22 22.15
C ARG A 666 18.00 11.02 20.69
N PHE A 667 18.63 9.89 20.41
CA PHE A 667 19.12 9.56 19.07
C PHE A 667 17.94 9.48 18.08
N ILE A 668 16.87 8.73 18.43
CA ILE A 668 15.66 8.63 17.59
C ILE A 668 15.03 10.01 17.40
N GLY A 669 14.84 10.77 18.48
CA GLY A 669 14.24 12.10 18.42
C GLY A 669 15.04 13.09 17.56
N THR A 670 16.36 12.98 17.53
CA THR A 670 17.21 13.84 16.69
C THR A 670 17.10 13.50 15.20
N ILE A 671 16.91 12.24 14.83
CA ILE A 671 16.82 11.81 13.42
C ILE A 671 15.38 11.90 12.89
N TYR A 672 14.38 11.90 13.77
CA TYR A 672 13.00 11.75 13.34
C TYR A 672 12.42 13.06 12.77
N PRO A 673 11.74 13.05 11.59
CA PRO A 673 11.29 14.27 10.89
C PRO A 673 10.31 15.13 11.69
N THR A 674 9.46 14.49 12.52
CA THR A 674 8.44 15.20 13.32
C THR A 674 9.05 16.18 14.29
N THR A 675 10.26 15.94 14.79
CA THR A 675 10.98 16.87 15.68
C THR A 675 11.15 18.24 15.03
N TYR A 676 11.61 18.25 13.79
CA TYR A 676 11.86 19.49 13.05
C TYR A 676 10.56 20.18 12.66
N MET A 677 9.54 19.40 12.28
CA MET A 677 8.23 19.97 11.96
C MET A 677 7.53 20.55 13.19
N LEU A 678 7.67 19.93 14.37
CA LEU A 678 7.16 20.48 15.64
C LEU A 678 7.84 21.81 16.00
N LEU A 679 9.16 21.91 15.80
CA LEU A 679 9.90 23.16 15.99
C LEU A 679 9.39 24.27 15.07
N VAL A 680 9.18 23.94 13.78
CA VAL A 680 8.66 24.89 12.79
C VAL A 680 7.22 25.29 13.12
N SER A 681 6.34 24.33 13.38
CA SER A 681 4.93 24.58 13.66
C SER A 681 4.74 25.43 14.92
N ARG A 682 5.30 25.00 16.07
CA ARG A 682 5.24 25.79 17.32
C ARG A 682 5.95 27.14 17.20
N GLY A 683 7.03 27.19 16.42
CA GLY A 683 7.78 28.43 16.17
C GLY A 683 6.94 29.47 15.42
N ILE A 684 6.25 29.07 14.38
CA ILE A 684 5.43 29.96 13.56
C ILE A 684 4.13 30.36 14.26
N PHE A 685 3.43 29.41 14.90
CA PHE A 685 2.17 29.71 15.58
C PHE A 685 2.38 30.57 16.83
N ASN A 686 3.35 30.21 17.70
CA ASN A 686 3.48 30.83 19.02
C ASN A 686 4.53 31.94 19.08
N LYS A 687 5.66 31.77 18.37
CA LYS A 687 6.85 32.64 18.55
C LYS A 687 7.07 33.61 17.39
N ALA A 688 6.23 33.57 16.35
CA ALA A 688 6.36 34.42 15.16
C ALA A 688 7.75 34.33 14.49
N LEU A 689 8.36 33.12 14.46
CA LEU A 689 9.66 32.91 13.83
C LEU A 689 9.62 33.17 12.32
N HIS A 690 10.70 33.72 11.80
CA HIS A 690 10.90 34.03 10.39
C HIS A 690 11.69 32.92 9.69
N PHE A 691 11.82 33.03 8.35
CA PHE A 691 12.53 32.04 7.54
C PHE A 691 13.99 31.85 7.98
N SER A 692 14.68 32.94 8.35
CA SER A 692 16.07 32.91 8.83
C SER A 692 16.27 32.00 10.06
N ASP A 693 15.29 32.03 10.98
CA ASP A 693 15.37 31.29 12.25
C ASP A 693 15.07 29.80 12.05
N LEU A 694 14.33 29.46 10.97
CA LEU A 694 13.88 28.12 10.66
C LEU A 694 14.70 27.45 9.54
N LEU A 695 15.76 28.11 9.05
CA LEU A 695 16.56 27.61 7.94
C LEU A 695 17.13 26.20 8.20
N MET A 696 17.66 25.97 9.41
CA MET A 696 18.27 24.67 9.78
C MET A 696 17.25 23.53 9.82
N PRO A 697 16.10 23.64 10.52
CA PRO A 697 15.04 22.62 10.45
C PRO A 697 14.54 22.35 9.03
N LEU A 698 14.35 23.39 8.22
CA LEU A 698 13.92 23.26 6.82
C LEU A 698 14.96 22.55 5.96
N ALA A 699 16.25 22.89 6.11
CA ALA A 699 17.34 22.25 5.40
C ALA A 699 17.47 20.75 5.73
N ILE A 700 17.30 20.39 7.01
CA ILE A 700 17.32 18.98 7.43
C ILE A 700 16.14 18.22 6.83
N MET A 701 14.92 18.78 6.88
CA MET A 701 13.76 18.17 6.23
C MET A 701 13.93 18.04 4.71
N ALA A 702 14.47 19.06 4.06
CA ALA A 702 14.76 19.01 2.61
C ALA A 702 15.77 17.90 2.26
N LEU A 703 16.76 17.66 3.12
CA LEU A 703 17.71 16.54 2.95
C LEU A 703 17.05 15.18 3.19
N MET A 704 16.11 15.09 4.13
CA MET A 704 15.40 13.84 4.45
C MET A 704 14.51 13.35 3.29
N VAL A 705 13.92 14.25 2.49
CA VAL A 705 13.07 13.87 1.35
C VAL A 705 13.79 12.90 0.40
N PRO A 706 14.94 13.26 -0.21
CA PRO A 706 15.63 12.36 -1.11
C PRO A 706 16.18 11.10 -0.41
N VAL A 707 16.52 11.16 0.87
CA VAL A 707 16.99 10.01 1.64
C VAL A 707 15.89 8.95 1.77
N PHE A 708 14.70 9.31 2.27
CA PHE A 708 13.61 8.35 2.44
C PHE A 708 13.06 7.86 1.10
N THR A 709 12.94 8.74 0.11
CA THR A 709 12.50 8.36 -1.24
C THR A 709 13.53 7.44 -1.90
N GLY A 710 14.82 7.75 -1.79
CA GLY A 710 15.91 6.93 -2.31
C GLY A 710 15.97 5.55 -1.65
N LEU A 711 15.79 5.47 -0.33
CA LEU A 711 15.68 4.19 0.39
C LEU A 711 14.48 3.38 -0.10
N GLY A 712 13.31 4.01 -0.28
CA GLY A 712 12.12 3.35 -0.83
C GLY A 712 12.38 2.75 -2.22
N ILE A 713 13.01 3.51 -3.12
CA ILE A 713 13.38 3.05 -4.47
C ILE A 713 14.40 1.89 -4.40
N ALA A 714 15.38 1.97 -3.49
CA ALA A 714 16.43 0.95 -3.35
C ALA A 714 15.88 -0.37 -2.79
N VAL A 715 14.94 -0.29 -1.85
CA VAL A 715 14.33 -1.47 -1.21
C VAL A 715 13.27 -2.11 -2.09
N LEU A 716 12.56 -1.32 -2.94
CA LEU A 716 11.56 -1.87 -3.85
C LEU A 716 12.24 -2.81 -4.85
N ARG A 717 11.93 -4.08 -4.76
CA ARG A 717 12.47 -5.12 -5.66
C ARG A 717 11.62 -5.22 -6.91
N LYS A 718 12.27 -5.31 -8.08
CA LYS A 718 11.62 -5.56 -9.38
C LYS A 718 11.40 -7.05 -9.66
N GLN A 719 11.91 -7.91 -8.78
CA GLN A 719 11.85 -9.36 -8.91
C GLN A 719 11.44 -9.98 -7.57
N GLU A 720 10.62 -11.00 -7.63
CA GLU A 720 10.39 -11.87 -6.48
C GLU A 720 11.65 -12.69 -6.20
N LYS A 721 12.46 -12.24 -5.25
CA LYS A 721 13.42 -13.14 -4.58
C LYS A 721 12.71 -13.73 -3.38
N ASN A 722 12.37 -15.00 -3.47
CA ASN A 722 12.01 -15.78 -2.29
C ASN A 722 13.24 -16.06 -1.46
#